data_7e4a60ff2e63dc1a79826849be864839
#
_entry.id   7e4a60ff2e63dc1a79826849be864839
#
_cell.length_a   1.000
_cell.length_b   1.000
_cell.length_c   1.000
_cell.angle_alpha   90.00
_cell.angle_beta   90.00
_cell.angle_gamma   90.00
#
_symmetry.space_group_name_H-M   'P 1'
#
loop_
_entity.id
_entity.type
_entity.pdbx_description
1 polymer ?
#
loop_
_entity_poly.entity_id
_entity_poly.type
_entity_poly.pdbx_seq_one_letter_code
_entity_poly.pdbx_strand_id
1 'polypeptide(L)'
;MNSSEVRKTFLDFFKEKNHELVKSSPLIPQNDSTLLFTNAGMIQFKDVFLGAEKTPFKRATSSQKCIRAGGKHNDLENVGYTLRHHTFFEMLGNFSFGDYFKEDAIKFAWELLTERYELPQEKLWITVHIDDDESEDIWLNKIGVPKERVNRLDEDNFWSMGDTGPCGPCSEIFYDHGSDFLGDPPAEGNESGDRYIEIYNLVFMQFDRDANGNMTPLPKPSVDTGMGFERITAVMQNTNDNYKTDIFDNLIKTIAKKLKVNDISDPSLRVIADHLRSSSFLLSDGVIIGNEGRSYVLRRIIRRALRHAYKLNTEENHILSKSANELIDNLGSAYPELIKNKNLIKDSLENEENQFSNTLRTGMSLLEEQLNSLKEKIIPGELAFKLYDTYGFPLDMTLDLAREKDLQVDVDEYENLMDNQRKRAKESSSFESLLPSSIDLDKETNFLGYQQDVCEAQIKLIFKNGLEVEEVDSGECLFITDKTPFYAESGGQIGDSGFIKADIGLAKVKDTQKTGGYFIHFAEVEKGSFKKSQNVLMEIETDKRKKIVSNHSATHLMHASLRNILGKHVEQKGSLVNEKKLRFDFSHDKALTKKEIIEIENQVNEIIRKDIKTEVFESTYDEAIKLGALAFFGEKYGDTVRVLKIGGDFSTELCGGTHVKSTSEIKLFKIVSESSISSGVRRIEAVSNSLAEELVGKLKNEIIELSKFLGTEVDNIPNKIKDLGIRLKKFQERFKKIEQKQNENLILSFKEDFKKVNEMNVLVKRIDGINLSTLRGPLDSLKNSTGRAVIVLSGEFQSKAMIIASISKDLLDEIDARNLLKSCSKLLDAKGGGKEDFAQAGGGDPKKIDLALTEANNFLN
;
A
#
# COMPACT_ATOMS: atom_id res chain seq x y z
N MET A 1 -32.24 21.07 13.32
CA MET A 1 -32.16 19.61 13.53
C MET A 1 -30.70 19.19 13.61
N ASN A 2 -30.38 18.20 14.47
CA ASN A 2 -29.07 17.58 14.44
C ASN A 2 -29.00 16.49 13.32
N SER A 3 -27.81 16.05 12.98
CA SER A 3 -27.58 15.07 11.89
C SER A 3 -28.34 13.74 12.07
N SER A 4 -28.46 13.25 13.30
CA SER A 4 -29.20 12.03 13.61
C SER A 4 -30.72 12.21 13.38
N GLU A 5 -31.25 13.37 13.74
CA GLU A 5 -32.65 13.74 13.50
C GLU A 5 -32.94 13.87 11.99
N VAL A 6 -32.05 14.50 11.23
CA VAL A 6 -32.17 14.62 9.77
C VAL A 6 -32.28 13.24 9.12
N ARG A 7 -31.33 12.34 9.43
CA ARG A 7 -31.37 10.96 8.88
C ARG A 7 -32.63 10.23 9.26
N LYS A 8 -33.03 10.31 10.52
CA LYS A 8 -34.24 9.65 11.03
C LYS A 8 -35.49 10.19 10.37
N THR A 9 -35.64 11.50 10.23
CA THR A 9 -36.83 12.13 9.59
C THR A 9 -37.01 11.65 8.16
N PHE A 10 -35.90 11.55 7.37
CA PHE A 10 -35.93 11.01 6.01
C PHE A 10 -36.43 9.57 5.98
N LEU A 11 -35.82 8.71 6.77
CA LEU A 11 -36.15 7.27 6.77
C LEU A 11 -37.58 7.00 7.29
N ASP A 12 -38.00 7.69 8.34
CA ASP A 12 -39.34 7.54 8.89
C ASP A 12 -40.40 8.04 7.92
N PHE A 13 -40.16 9.19 7.24
CA PHE A 13 -41.07 9.71 6.23
C PHE A 13 -41.33 8.70 5.09
N PHE A 14 -40.28 8.13 4.52
CA PHE A 14 -40.44 7.15 3.46
C PHE A 14 -40.99 5.80 3.94
N LYS A 15 -40.74 5.42 5.19
CA LYS A 15 -41.42 4.31 5.82
C LYS A 15 -42.94 4.53 5.92
N GLU A 16 -43.38 5.76 6.28
CA GLU A 16 -44.81 6.16 6.25
C GLU A 16 -45.41 6.08 4.84
N LYS A 17 -44.60 6.28 3.79
CA LYS A 17 -44.95 6.12 2.37
C LYS A 17 -44.81 4.68 1.86
N ASN A 18 -44.79 3.67 2.75
CA ASN A 18 -44.68 2.23 2.47
C ASN A 18 -43.37 1.82 1.77
N HIS A 19 -42.25 2.47 2.05
CA HIS A 19 -40.92 2.02 1.62
C HIS A 19 -40.33 1.06 2.66
N GLU A 20 -39.71 -0.02 2.19
CA GLU A 20 -38.93 -0.92 3.04
C GLU A 20 -37.61 -0.24 3.45
N LEU A 21 -37.32 -0.29 4.76
CA LEU A 21 -36.06 0.26 5.28
C LEU A 21 -34.90 -0.72 5.03
N VAL A 22 -34.09 -0.43 4.06
CA VAL A 22 -32.92 -1.26 3.67
C VAL A 22 -31.65 -0.66 4.28
N LYS A 23 -30.84 -1.51 4.90
CA LYS A 23 -29.55 -1.10 5.47
C LYS A 23 -28.57 -0.70 4.36
N SER A 24 -27.64 0.19 4.70
CA SER A 24 -26.50 0.50 3.82
C SER A 24 -25.73 -0.76 3.45
N SER A 25 -25.51 -0.95 2.16
CA SER A 25 -24.54 -1.94 1.69
C SER A 25 -23.10 -1.55 2.06
N PRO A 26 -22.16 -2.51 2.04
CA PRO A 26 -20.75 -2.20 2.21
C PRO A 26 -20.23 -1.23 1.13
N LEU A 27 -19.16 -0.51 1.46
CA LEU A 27 -18.45 0.35 0.50
C LEU A 27 -17.77 -0.44 -0.63
N ILE A 28 -17.56 -1.74 -0.44
CA ILE A 28 -17.05 -2.65 -1.48
C ILE A 28 -18.25 -3.29 -2.17
N PRO A 29 -18.55 -2.94 -3.45
CA PRO A 29 -19.63 -3.56 -4.19
C PRO A 29 -19.39 -5.07 -4.34
N GLN A 30 -20.39 -5.89 -3.97
CA GLN A 30 -20.25 -7.36 -4.02
C GLN A 30 -20.42 -7.93 -5.44
N ASN A 31 -21.29 -7.30 -6.25
CA ASN A 31 -21.70 -7.82 -7.54
C ASN A 31 -21.21 -6.99 -8.73
N ASP A 32 -20.34 -6.01 -8.52
CA ASP A 32 -19.83 -5.15 -9.60
C ASP A 32 -18.30 -4.98 -9.51
N SER A 33 -17.58 -5.68 -10.39
CA SER A 33 -16.12 -5.59 -10.49
C SER A 33 -15.63 -4.32 -11.23
N THR A 34 -16.52 -3.57 -11.88
CA THR A 34 -16.17 -2.36 -12.62
C THR A 34 -16.03 -1.15 -11.71
N LEU A 35 -16.68 -1.19 -10.54
CA LEU A 35 -16.64 -0.12 -9.54
C LEU A 35 -15.59 -0.42 -8.45
N LEU A 36 -14.78 0.57 -8.14
CA LEU A 36 -13.87 0.49 -6.99
C LEU A 36 -14.64 0.52 -5.67
N PHE A 37 -15.61 1.44 -5.55
CA PHE A 37 -16.40 1.63 -4.35
C PHE A 37 -17.88 1.91 -4.69
N THR A 38 -18.76 1.70 -3.73
CA THR A 38 -20.14 2.15 -3.79
C THR A 38 -20.15 3.68 -3.79
N ASN A 39 -20.56 4.29 -4.90
CA ASN A 39 -20.51 5.74 -5.15
C ASN A 39 -21.90 6.40 -5.22
N ALA A 40 -22.97 5.61 -5.17
CA ALA A 40 -24.36 6.07 -5.19
C ALA A 40 -25.30 5.10 -4.45
N GLY A 41 -26.48 5.61 -4.03
CA GLY A 41 -27.47 4.84 -3.27
C GLY A 41 -28.04 3.64 -4.01
N MET A 42 -28.16 3.74 -5.33
CA MET A 42 -28.76 2.73 -6.19
C MET A 42 -27.90 1.49 -6.43
N ILE A 43 -26.58 1.56 -6.15
CA ILE A 43 -25.66 0.47 -6.50
C ILE A 43 -26.09 -0.89 -5.91
N GLN A 44 -26.59 -0.89 -4.68
CA GLN A 44 -27.11 -2.10 -4.04
C GLN A 44 -28.39 -2.66 -4.70
N PHE A 45 -29.06 -1.88 -5.55
CA PHE A 45 -30.30 -2.24 -6.25
C PHE A 45 -30.14 -2.37 -7.75
N LYS A 46 -28.90 -2.32 -8.29
CA LYS A 46 -28.61 -2.38 -9.73
C LYS A 46 -29.33 -3.54 -10.41
N ASP A 47 -29.17 -4.75 -9.86
CA ASP A 47 -29.74 -5.98 -10.44
C ASP A 47 -31.28 -6.00 -10.34
N VAL A 48 -31.85 -5.28 -9.36
CA VAL A 48 -33.32 -5.10 -9.24
C VAL A 48 -33.84 -4.15 -10.33
N PHE A 49 -33.17 -3.05 -10.62
CA PHE A 49 -33.53 -2.13 -11.71
C PHE A 49 -33.43 -2.81 -13.07
N LEU A 50 -32.42 -3.63 -13.29
CA LEU A 50 -32.22 -4.42 -14.52
C LEU A 50 -33.21 -5.61 -14.63
N GLY A 51 -33.96 -5.94 -13.56
CA GLY A 51 -34.88 -7.09 -13.50
C GLY A 51 -34.16 -8.45 -13.35
N ALA A 52 -32.85 -8.45 -13.13
CA ALA A 52 -32.03 -9.64 -12.90
C ALA A 52 -32.29 -10.24 -11.50
N GLU A 53 -32.62 -9.39 -10.52
CA GLU A 53 -32.96 -9.82 -9.16
C GLU A 53 -34.43 -9.44 -8.82
N LYS A 54 -35.10 -10.30 -8.04
CA LYS A 54 -36.47 -10.04 -7.53
C LYS A 54 -36.43 -9.77 -6.04
N THR A 55 -36.96 -8.64 -5.61
CA THR A 55 -37.13 -8.28 -4.21
C THR A 55 -38.55 -8.54 -3.72
N PRO A 56 -38.77 -8.82 -2.41
CA PRO A 56 -40.10 -8.95 -1.84
C PRO A 56 -40.88 -7.61 -1.72
N PHE A 57 -40.18 -6.48 -1.94
CA PHE A 57 -40.70 -5.12 -1.86
C PHE A 57 -40.59 -4.40 -3.22
N LYS A 58 -41.47 -3.43 -3.45
CA LYS A 58 -41.45 -2.58 -4.65
C LYS A 58 -40.91 -1.16 -4.39
N ARG A 59 -40.79 -0.79 -3.12
CA ARG A 59 -40.26 0.49 -2.65
C ARG A 59 -39.20 0.24 -1.59
N ALA A 60 -38.14 1.00 -1.62
CA ALA A 60 -37.09 0.94 -0.60
C ALA A 60 -36.65 2.34 -0.19
N THR A 61 -36.11 2.48 1.02
CA THR A 61 -35.39 3.67 1.48
C THR A 61 -34.16 3.28 2.24
N SER A 62 -33.08 4.06 2.09
CA SER A 62 -31.82 3.79 2.78
C SER A 62 -31.01 5.07 3.00
N SER A 63 -30.11 5.03 3.99
CA SER A 63 -28.95 5.95 4.10
C SER A 63 -27.72 5.17 3.68
N GLN A 64 -27.29 5.32 2.43
CA GLN A 64 -26.17 4.56 1.83
C GLN A 64 -24.84 5.25 2.05
N LYS A 65 -23.86 4.51 2.58
CA LYS A 65 -22.45 4.92 2.62
C LYS A 65 -21.90 4.98 1.21
N CYS A 66 -21.29 6.10 0.84
CA CYS A 66 -20.70 6.31 -0.48
C CYS A 66 -19.26 6.81 -0.40
N ILE A 67 -18.43 6.40 -1.37
CA ILE A 67 -17.05 6.91 -1.57
C ILE A 67 -16.88 7.41 -2.99
N ARG A 68 -16.39 8.64 -3.15
CA ARG A 68 -15.97 9.24 -4.43
C ARG A 68 -14.50 9.64 -4.36
N ALA A 69 -13.62 8.68 -4.60
CA ALA A 69 -12.16 8.86 -4.53
C ALA A 69 -11.45 8.06 -5.63
N GLY A 70 -11.82 8.34 -6.88
CA GLY A 70 -11.25 7.68 -8.06
C GLY A 70 -12.34 7.23 -9.05
N GLY A 71 -11.95 6.96 -10.30
CA GLY A 71 -12.87 6.65 -11.39
C GLY A 71 -13.56 7.90 -11.94
N LYS A 72 -14.76 7.72 -12.55
CA LYS A 72 -15.54 8.78 -13.19
C LYS A 72 -15.96 9.88 -12.20
N HIS A 73 -16.28 9.49 -10.95
CA HIS A 73 -16.67 10.41 -9.88
C HIS A 73 -15.54 10.49 -8.87
N ASN A 74 -14.78 11.59 -8.90
CA ASN A 74 -13.62 11.80 -8.02
C ASN A 74 -13.68 13.19 -7.38
N ASP A 75 -14.07 13.25 -6.10
CA ASP A 75 -14.15 14.49 -5.34
C ASP A 75 -12.90 14.77 -4.50
N LEU A 76 -11.91 13.87 -4.51
CA LEU A 76 -10.75 13.92 -3.61
C LEU A 76 -9.98 15.26 -3.69
N GLU A 77 -9.86 15.83 -4.89
CA GLU A 77 -9.10 17.07 -5.11
C GLU A 77 -9.85 18.32 -4.60
N ASN A 78 -11.19 18.24 -4.52
CA ASN A 78 -12.04 19.33 -4.06
C ASN A 78 -12.18 19.36 -2.53
N VAL A 79 -11.88 18.24 -1.86
CA VAL A 79 -11.99 18.09 -0.40
C VAL A 79 -11.04 19.07 0.31
N GLY A 80 -11.61 19.85 1.23
CA GLY A 80 -10.93 20.88 2.00
C GLY A 80 -10.94 22.27 1.36
N TYR A 81 -11.05 22.34 0.03
CA TYR A 81 -11.05 23.61 -0.73
C TYR A 81 -12.45 24.13 -1.04
N THR A 82 -13.44 23.24 -1.09
CA THR A 82 -14.86 23.59 -1.20
C THR A 82 -15.57 23.32 0.13
N LEU A 83 -16.78 23.90 0.30
CA LEU A 83 -17.56 23.77 1.53
C LEU A 83 -18.44 22.51 1.54
N ARG A 84 -18.60 21.81 0.39
CA ARG A 84 -19.62 20.80 0.15
C ARG A 84 -19.14 19.44 -0.35
N HIS A 85 -17.86 19.29 -0.75
CA HIS A 85 -17.33 18.02 -1.27
C HIS A 85 -16.66 17.19 -0.19
N HIS A 86 -16.92 15.89 -0.24
CA HIS A 86 -16.40 14.88 0.70
C HIS A 86 -15.94 13.64 -0.03
N THR A 87 -14.90 13.00 0.49
CA THR A 87 -14.47 11.68 0.01
C THR A 87 -15.48 10.60 0.38
N PHE A 88 -15.91 10.60 1.64
CA PHE A 88 -17.00 9.78 2.17
C PHE A 88 -18.21 10.65 2.47
N PHE A 89 -19.38 10.23 2.03
CA PHE A 89 -20.65 10.89 2.35
C PHE A 89 -21.79 9.86 2.47
N GLU A 90 -22.87 10.28 3.07
CA GLU A 90 -24.09 9.48 3.11
C GLU A 90 -25.07 9.98 2.05
N MET A 91 -25.63 9.07 1.28
CA MET A 91 -26.70 9.35 0.33
C MET A 91 -28.01 8.81 0.86
N LEU A 92 -28.92 9.70 1.21
CA LEU A 92 -30.29 9.36 1.59
C LEU A 92 -31.07 9.11 0.29
N GLY A 93 -31.65 7.92 0.16
CA GLY A 93 -32.31 7.51 -1.08
C GLY A 93 -33.69 6.88 -0.83
N ASN A 94 -34.63 7.17 -1.73
CA ASN A 94 -35.87 6.44 -1.87
C ASN A 94 -35.99 5.90 -3.29
N PHE A 95 -36.46 4.67 -3.39
CA PHE A 95 -36.40 3.87 -4.61
C PHE A 95 -37.79 3.31 -4.92
N SER A 96 -38.14 3.30 -6.23
CA SER A 96 -39.34 2.61 -6.75
C SER A 96 -38.91 1.65 -7.87
N PHE A 97 -39.28 0.40 -7.72
CA PHE A 97 -39.00 -0.66 -8.70
C PHE A 97 -40.26 -0.94 -9.53
N GLY A 98 -40.64 0.07 -10.34
CA GLY A 98 -41.82 0.03 -11.19
C GLY A 98 -43.14 0.04 -10.41
N ASP A 99 -43.24 0.73 -9.27
CA ASP A 99 -44.46 0.92 -8.49
C ASP A 99 -45.01 2.33 -8.62
N TYR A 100 -44.17 3.38 -8.39
CA TYR A 100 -44.50 4.77 -8.70
C TYR A 100 -43.40 5.38 -9.59
N PHE A 101 -43.69 6.52 -10.20
CA PHE A 101 -42.79 7.20 -11.09
C PHE A 101 -42.75 8.72 -10.80
N LYS A 102 -42.54 9.58 -11.79
CA LYS A 102 -42.28 11.01 -11.68
C LYS A 102 -43.21 11.77 -10.72
N GLU A 103 -44.52 11.64 -10.89
CA GLU A 103 -45.51 12.43 -10.16
C GLU A 103 -45.40 12.20 -8.63
N ASP A 104 -45.41 10.92 -8.22
CA ASP A 104 -45.32 10.61 -6.78
C ASP A 104 -43.91 10.92 -6.23
N ALA A 105 -42.84 10.67 -7.02
CA ALA A 105 -41.47 10.99 -6.60
C ALA A 105 -41.32 12.48 -6.30
N ILE A 106 -41.78 13.34 -7.20
CA ILE A 106 -41.74 14.79 -7.06
C ILE A 106 -42.60 15.24 -5.86
N LYS A 107 -43.84 14.70 -5.72
CA LYS A 107 -44.69 15.01 -4.56
C LYS A 107 -44.06 14.63 -3.24
N PHE A 108 -43.48 13.45 -3.14
CA PHE A 108 -42.80 13.00 -1.91
C PHE A 108 -41.58 13.89 -1.59
N ALA A 109 -40.77 14.23 -2.59
CA ALA A 109 -39.66 15.12 -2.38
C ALA A 109 -40.09 16.50 -1.88
N TRP A 110 -41.13 17.08 -2.50
CA TRP A 110 -41.65 18.38 -2.09
C TRP A 110 -42.24 18.36 -0.68
N GLU A 111 -43.09 17.36 -0.37
CA GLU A 111 -43.69 17.18 0.96
C GLU A 111 -42.61 17.01 2.03
N LEU A 112 -41.57 16.19 1.77
CA LEU A 112 -40.47 16.00 2.69
C LEU A 112 -39.74 17.33 3.00
N LEU A 113 -39.39 18.09 1.95
CA LEU A 113 -38.64 19.32 2.11
C LEU A 113 -39.42 20.43 2.77
N THR A 114 -40.69 20.60 2.36
CA THR A 114 -41.50 21.76 2.80
C THR A 114 -42.32 21.51 4.06
N GLU A 115 -42.74 20.24 4.31
CA GLU A 115 -43.61 19.94 5.47
C GLU A 115 -42.87 19.21 6.61
N ARG A 116 -41.83 18.38 6.30
CA ARG A 116 -41.09 17.65 7.33
C ARG A 116 -39.79 18.36 7.74
N TYR A 117 -39.04 18.89 6.77
CA TYR A 117 -37.86 19.70 7.02
C TYR A 117 -38.22 21.20 7.16
N GLU A 118 -39.46 21.59 6.87
CA GLU A 118 -39.98 22.94 7.00
C GLU A 118 -39.12 24.00 6.26
N LEU A 119 -38.55 23.62 5.10
CA LEU A 119 -37.79 24.55 4.29
C LEU A 119 -38.69 25.58 3.60
N PRO A 120 -38.26 26.87 3.56
CA PRO A 120 -39.00 27.90 2.85
C PRO A 120 -39.08 27.59 1.35
N GLN A 121 -40.33 27.51 0.82
CA GLN A 121 -40.56 27.19 -0.59
C GLN A 121 -39.89 28.17 -1.55
N GLU A 122 -39.79 29.44 -1.16
CA GLU A 122 -39.15 30.50 -1.92
C GLU A 122 -37.65 30.35 -2.09
N LYS A 123 -37.01 29.49 -1.29
CA LYS A 123 -35.58 29.18 -1.38
C LYS A 123 -35.29 27.96 -2.22
N LEU A 124 -36.33 27.25 -2.71
CA LEU A 124 -36.14 26.02 -3.49
C LEU A 124 -36.16 26.37 -4.98
N TRP A 125 -35.13 25.90 -5.70
CA TRP A 125 -34.99 26.01 -7.15
C TRP A 125 -34.92 24.63 -7.75
N ILE A 126 -35.47 24.48 -8.96
CA ILE A 126 -35.65 23.18 -9.61
C ILE A 126 -34.94 23.19 -10.96
N THR A 127 -34.32 22.09 -11.31
CA THR A 127 -33.86 21.82 -12.67
C THR A 127 -34.52 20.54 -13.19
N VAL A 128 -34.74 20.48 -14.50
CA VAL A 128 -35.31 19.30 -15.20
C VAL A 128 -34.54 19.11 -16.50
N HIS A 129 -34.50 17.88 -17.00
CA HIS A 129 -33.86 17.60 -18.30
C HIS A 129 -34.60 18.34 -19.44
N ILE A 130 -33.82 18.82 -20.42
CA ILE A 130 -34.33 19.66 -21.54
C ILE A 130 -35.50 19.03 -22.27
N ASP A 131 -35.54 17.69 -22.41
CA ASP A 131 -36.58 16.93 -23.08
C ASP A 131 -37.65 16.37 -22.13
N ASP A 132 -37.63 16.73 -20.82
CA ASP A 132 -38.57 16.20 -19.83
C ASP A 132 -39.70 17.16 -19.54
N ASP A 133 -40.62 17.32 -20.51
CA ASP A 133 -41.85 18.14 -20.41
C ASP A 133 -42.75 17.67 -19.28
N GLU A 134 -42.80 16.34 -19.00
CA GLU A 134 -43.62 15.77 -17.95
C GLU A 134 -43.19 16.23 -16.55
N SER A 135 -41.92 16.20 -16.25
CA SER A 135 -41.43 16.68 -14.95
C SER A 135 -41.60 18.18 -14.78
N GLU A 136 -41.40 18.96 -15.84
CA GLU A 136 -41.67 20.40 -15.79
C GLU A 136 -43.16 20.68 -15.53
N ASP A 137 -44.08 20.01 -16.22
CA ASP A 137 -45.55 20.17 -16.00
C ASP A 137 -45.93 19.83 -14.55
N ILE A 138 -45.38 18.77 -13.97
CA ILE A 138 -45.64 18.40 -12.58
C ILE A 138 -45.18 19.50 -11.64
N TRP A 139 -43.97 20.03 -11.81
CA TRP A 139 -43.45 21.09 -10.96
C TRP A 139 -44.25 22.40 -11.06
N LEU A 140 -44.59 22.82 -12.29
CA LEU A 140 -45.30 24.08 -12.52
C LEU A 140 -46.78 23.99 -12.13
N ASN A 141 -47.50 22.94 -12.59
CA ASN A 141 -48.97 22.90 -12.55
C ASN A 141 -49.54 22.06 -11.42
N LYS A 142 -48.79 21.04 -10.93
CA LYS A 142 -49.28 20.18 -9.83
C LYS A 142 -48.70 20.61 -8.48
N ILE A 143 -47.44 20.95 -8.45
CA ILE A 143 -46.75 21.43 -7.23
C ILE A 143 -46.93 22.95 -7.05
N GLY A 144 -46.89 23.70 -8.18
CA GLY A 144 -47.09 25.13 -8.16
C GLY A 144 -45.82 25.95 -7.98
N VAL A 145 -44.67 25.41 -8.34
CA VAL A 145 -43.40 26.16 -8.30
C VAL A 145 -43.44 27.24 -9.37
N PRO A 146 -43.13 28.51 -9.04
CA PRO A 146 -43.04 29.59 -10.04
C PRO A 146 -42.10 29.30 -11.18
N LYS A 147 -42.47 29.66 -12.41
CA LYS A 147 -41.70 29.35 -13.63
C LYS A 147 -40.26 29.86 -13.59
N GLU A 148 -40.04 31.02 -12.98
CA GLU A 148 -38.75 31.63 -12.81
C GLU A 148 -37.75 30.82 -11.93
N ARG A 149 -38.23 29.79 -11.26
CA ARG A 149 -37.46 28.92 -10.41
C ARG A 149 -37.35 27.47 -10.92
N VAL A 150 -37.79 27.23 -12.17
CA VAL A 150 -37.67 25.96 -12.86
C VAL A 150 -36.86 26.16 -14.14
N ASN A 151 -35.66 25.58 -14.19
CA ASN A 151 -34.75 25.69 -15.33
C ASN A 151 -34.56 24.33 -16.03
N ARG A 152 -34.33 24.37 -17.34
CA ARG A 152 -34.03 23.16 -18.12
C ARG A 152 -32.53 23.07 -18.40
N LEU A 153 -31.95 21.91 -18.16
CA LEU A 153 -30.54 21.59 -18.42
C LEU A 153 -30.45 20.33 -19.27
N ASP A 154 -29.36 20.17 -20.00
CA ASP A 154 -29.13 19.01 -20.89
C ASP A 154 -28.32 17.92 -20.16
N GLU A 155 -27.01 17.94 -20.30
CA GLU A 155 -26.14 16.89 -19.75
C GLU A 155 -26.20 16.83 -18.21
N ASP A 156 -26.33 17.96 -17.55
CA ASP A 156 -26.38 18.05 -16.08
C ASP A 156 -27.64 17.37 -15.49
N ASN A 157 -28.74 17.31 -16.23
CA ASN A 157 -29.95 16.62 -15.80
C ASN A 157 -30.17 15.25 -16.48
N PHE A 158 -29.09 14.59 -16.91
CA PHE A 158 -29.11 13.19 -17.34
C PHE A 158 -28.11 12.35 -16.54
N TRP A 159 -28.63 11.58 -15.60
CA TRP A 159 -27.80 10.77 -14.72
C TRP A 159 -27.50 9.39 -15.30
N SER A 160 -26.24 8.93 -15.15
CA SER A 160 -25.81 7.58 -15.48
C SER A 160 -24.90 7.00 -14.41
N MET A 161 -25.05 5.70 -14.12
CA MET A 161 -24.23 4.99 -13.13
C MET A 161 -22.73 4.98 -13.48
N GLY A 162 -22.43 4.88 -14.77
CA GLY A 162 -21.10 4.83 -15.35
C GLY A 162 -21.17 4.84 -16.87
N ASP A 163 -20.18 4.23 -17.51
CA ASP A 163 -20.19 4.07 -18.98
C ASP A 163 -21.26 3.06 -19.43
N THR A 164 -21.66 2.15 -18.53
CA THR A 164 -22.70 1.15 -18.74
C THR A 164 -23.64 1.08 -17.53
N GLY A 165 -24.85 0.58 -17.74
CA GLY A 165 -25.84 0.34 -16.69
C GLY A 165 -27.03 1.29 -16.71
N PRO A 166 -27.90 1.23 -15.67
CA PRO A 166 -29.12 2.04 -15.61
C PRO A 166 -28.84 3.52 -15.68
N CYS A 167 -29.68 4.25 -16.46
CA CYS A 167 -29.59 5.69 -16.64
C CYS A 167 -30.96 6.29 -16.98
N GLY A 168 -31.04 7.62 -16.90
CA GLY A 168 -32.23 8.35 -17.27
C GLY A 168 -32.19 9.84 -16.93
N PRO A 169 -33.19 10.62 -17.40
CA PRO A 169 -33.31 12.04 -17.05
C PRO A 169 -33.55 12.20 -15.55
N CYS A 170 -33.11 13.31 -15.00
CA CYS A 170 -33.32 13.63 -13.60
C CYS A 170 -33.87 15.04 -13.41
N SER A 171 -34.38 15.27 -12.19
CA SER A 171 -34.79 16.59 -11.72
C SER A 171 -34.11 16.85 -10.40
N GLU A 172 -33.43 18.00 -10.30
CA GLU A 172 -32.69 18.34 -9.11
C GLU A 172 -33.32 19.48 -8.35
N ILE A 173 -33.19 19.46 -7.04
CA ILE A 173 -33.67 20.49 -6.13
C ILE A 173 -32.50 21.16 -5.46
N PHE A 174 -32.40 22.47 -5.66
CA PHE A 174 -31.36 23.33 -5.09
C PHE A 174 -31.93 24.20 -3.97
N TYR A 175 -31.08 24.53 -2.99
CA TYR A 175 -31.41 25.44 -1.93
C TYR A 175 -30.64 26.76 -2.07
N ASP A 176 -31.33 27.91 -2.06
CA ASP A 176 -30.75 29.25 -2.07
C ASP A 176 -30.35 29.67 -0.65
N HIS A 177 -29.07 29.70 -0.34
CA HIS A 177 -28.55 30.18 0.94
C HIS A 177 -28.65 31.69 1.15
N GLY A 178 -29.02 32.44 0.10
CA GLY A 178 -29.22 33.88 0.17
C GLY A 178 -28.11 34.70 -0.46
N SER A 179 -28.37 36.03 -0.57
CA SER A 179 -27.52 36.97 -1.31
C SER A 179 -26.14 37.25 -0.66
N ASP A 180 -25.92 36.74 0.54
CA ASP A 180 -24.62 36.88 1.22
C ASP A 180 -23.55 35.98 0.63
N PHE A 181 -23.96 35.02 -0.23
CA PHE A 181 -23.08 34.08 -0.92
C PHE A 181 -23.06 34.34 -2.42
N LEU A 182 -21.91 34.08 -3.03
CA LEU A 182 -21.74 34.20 -4.49
C LEU A 182 -22.33 33.00 -5.21
N GLY A 183 -22.95 33.22 -6.34
CA GLY A 183 -23.51 32.23 -7.23
C GLY A 183 -24.79 32.73 -7.88
N ASP A 184 -25.01 32.29 -9.13
CA ASP A 184 -26.21 32.57 -9.91
C ASP A 184 -27.17 31.36 -9.83
N PRO A 185 -28.46 31.51 -10.17
CA PRO A 185 -29.40 30.41 -10.23
C PRO A 185 -28.88 29.25 -11.11
N PRO A 186 -29.26 28.00 -10.81
CA PRO A 186 -28.83 26.85 -11.59
C PRO A 186 -29.14 27.03 -13.09
N ALA A 187 -28.11 26.99 -13.94
CA ALA A 187 -28.18 27.09 -15.37
C ALA A 187 -27.03 26.28 -15.99
N GLU A 188 -27.15 25.92 -17.27
CA GLU A 188 -26.13 25.11 -17.94
C GLU A 188 -24.75 25.79 -17.91
N GLY A 189 -23.75 25.05 -17.46
CA GLY A 189 -22.38 25.55 -17.25
C GLY A 189 -22.20 26.48 -16.07
N ASN A 190 -23.19 26.65 -15.20
CA ASN A 190 -23.13 27.53 -14.03
C ASN A 190 -23.12 26.75 -12.70
N GLU A 191 -22.10 25.94 -12.52
CA GLU A 191 -21.88 25.18 -11.27
C GLU A 191 -21.06 25.97 -10.22
N SER A 192 -20.67 27.21 -10.53
CA SER A 192 -19.79 28.00 -9.69
C SER A 192 -20.55 28.76 -8.60
N GLY A 193 -20.04 28.68 -7.36
CA GLY A 193 -20.54 29.43 -6.22
C GLY A 193 -21.11 28.57 -5.10
N ASP A 194 -21.33 29.21 -3.95
CA ASP A 194 -21.76 28.56 -2.71
C ASP A 194 -23.18 29.01 -2.29
N ARG A 195 -23.91 29.70 -3.19
CA ARG A 195 -25.26 30.18 -2.94
C ARG A 195 -26.34 29.15 -3.22
N TYR A 196 -26.35 28.58 -4.43
CA TYR A 196 -27.34 27.60 -4.84
C TYR A 196 -26.71 26.21 -4.78
N ILE A 197 -27.10 25.42 -3.78
CA ILE A 197 -26.53 24.10 -3.54
C ILE A 197 -27.56 23.03 -3.85
N GLU A 198 -27.25 22.10 -4.75
CA GLU A 198 -28.05 20.91 -5.00
C GLU A 198 -28.14 20.11 -3.68
N ILE A 199 -29.38 19.87 -3.22
CA ILE A 199 -29.66 19.09 -2.00
C ILE A 199 -30.30 17.75 -2.31
N TYR A 200 -31.01 17.61 -3.43
CA TYR A 200 -31.74 16.39 -3.75
C TYR A 200 -31.83 16.19 -5.27
N ASN A 201 -31.47 15.00 -5.75
CA ASN A 201 -31.57 14.58 -7.13
C ASN A 201 -32.62 13.46 -7.26
N LEU A 202 -33.56 13.61 -8.16
CA LEU A 202 -34.63 12.64 -8.47
C LEU A 202 -34.37 12.05 -9.85
N VAL A 203 -33.81 10.85 -9.92
CA VAL A 203 -33.47 10.19 -11.18
C VAL A 203 -34.61 9.28 -11.64
N PHE A 204 -35.08 9.48 -12.87
CA PHE A 204 -36.10 8.69 -13.52
C PHE A 204 -35.49 7.64 -14.41
N MET A 205 -35.16 6.49 -13.81
CA MET A 205 -34.50 5.38 -14.48
C MET A 205 -35.40 4.78 -15.56
N GLN A 206 -35.00 4.96 -16.81
CA GLN A 206 -35.78 4.52 -18.00
C GLN A 206 -34.98 3.60 -18.91
N PHE A 207 -33.66 3.69 -18.90
CA PHE A 207 -32.79 3.02 -19.86
C PHE A 207 -31.67 2.23 -19.18
N ASP A 208 -31.18 1.21 -19.89
CA ASP A 208 -29.92 0.52 -19.62
C ASP A 208 -28.95 0.82 -20.79
N ARG A 209 -27.77 1.34 -20.46
CA ARG A 209 -26.72 1.69 -21.43
C ARG A 209 -25.72 0.56 -21.55
N ASP A 210 -25.47 0.06 -22.75
CA ASP A 210 -24.44 -0.94 -23.05
C ASP A 210 -23.05 -0.34 -23.26
N ALA A 211 -22.02 -1.19 -23.43
CA ALA A 211 -20.64 -0.78 -23.66
C ALA A 211 -20.41 -0.02 -24.99
N ASN A 212 -21.37 -0.07 -25.93
CA ASN A 212 -21.32 0.65 -27.18
C ASN A 212 -22.06 2.01 -27.11
N GLY A 213 -22.64 2.33 -25.92
CA GLY A 213 -23.42 3.54 -25.70
C GLY A 213 -24.89 3.44 -26.14
N ASN A 214 -25.38 2.26 -26.57
CA ASN A 214 -26.78 2.08 -26.93
C ASN A 214 -27.66 2.03 -25.68
N MET A 215 -28.78 2.74 -25.70
CA MET A 215 -29.74 2.78 -24.61
C MET A 215 -30.94 1.88 -24.93
N THR A 216 -31.20 0.88 -24.09
CA THR A 216 -32.40 0.03 -24.18
C THR A 216 -33.32 0.32 -23.02
N PRO A 217 -34.66 0.35 -23.23
CA PRO A 217 -35.61 0.58 -22.13
C PRO A 217 -35.47 -0.47 -21.01
N LEU A 218 -35.51 -0.02 -19.75
CA LEU A 218 -35.60 -0.91 -18.59
C LEU A 218 -36.93 -1.70 -18.61
N PRO A 219 -37.01 -2.87 -17.98
CA PRO A 219 -38.23 -3.67 -17.89
C PRO A 219 -39.42 -2.90 -17.34
N LYS A 220 -39.17 -1.93 -16.45
CA LYS A 220 -40.15 -1.00 -15.90
C LYS A 220 -39.48 0.34 -15.60
N PRO A 221 -40.16 1.47 -15.89
CA PRO A 221 -39.72 2.77 -15.40
C PRO A 221 -39.63 2.75 -13.86
N SER A 222 -38.52 3.22 -13.35
CA SER A 222 -38.18 3.11 -11.95
C SER A 222 -37.64 4.46 -11.41
N VAL A 223 -37.63 4.63 -10.10
CA VAL A 223 -37.13 5.84 -9.46
C VAL A 223 -35.94 5.51 -8.59
N ASP A 224 -34.88 6.25 -8.81
CA ASP A 224 -33.73 6.35 -7.91
C ASP A 224 -33.61 7.79 -7.42
N THR A 225 -33.37 7.99 -6.13
CA THR A 225 -33.12 9.35 -5.65
C THR A 225 -31.90 9.41 -4.76
N GLY A 226 -31.23 10.58 -4.77
CA GLY A 226 -30.07 10.84 -3.94
C GLY A 226 -30.13 12.21 -3.28
N MET A 227 -30.34 12.23 -1.97
CA MET A 227 -30.21 13.45 -1.16
C MET A 227 -28.86 13.40 -0.42
N GLY A 228 -28.01 14.41 -0.65
CA GLY A 228 -26.75 14.53 0.07
C GLY A 228 -26.99 14.80 1.56
N PHE A 229 -26.72 13.82 2.41
CA PHE A 229 -26.97 13.92 3.86
C PHE A 229 -26.22 15.09 4.50
N GLU A 230 -24.98 15.29 4.16
CA GLU A 230 -24.16 16.38 4.68
C GLU A 230 -24.69 17.74 4.21
N ARG A 231 -25.16 17.83 2.97
CA ARG A 231 -25.73 19.08 2.39
C ARG A 231 -27.04 19.45 3.06
N ILE A 232 -27.98 18.50 3.16
CA ILE A 232 -29.27 18.78 3.85
C ILE A 232 -29.06 19.07 5.33
N THR A 233 -28.09 18.40 6.00
CA THR A 233 -27.75 18.68 7.39
C THR A 233 -27.23 20.12 7.56
N ALA A 234 -26.42 20.61 6.63
CA ALA A 234 -25.91 21.98 6.64
C ALA A 234 -27.09 22.99 6.51
N VAL A 235 -28.00 22.76 5.57
CA VAL A 235 -29.22 23.57 5.43
C VAL A 235 -30.05 23.60 6.73
N MET A 236 -30.26 22.43 7.36
CA MET A 236 -31.05 22.31 8.60
C MET A 236 -30.35 22.94 9.82
N GLN A 237 -29.03 23.13 9.74
CA GLN A 237 -28.23 23.83 10.77
C GLN A 237 -27.91 25.29 10.39
N ASN A 238 -28.59 25.84 9.37
CA ASN A 238 -28.45 27.22 8.89
C ASN A 238 -27.01 27.60 8.51
N THR A 239 -26.30 26.74 7.83
CA THR A 239 -24.98 26.97 7.26
C THR A 239 -24.87 26.45 5.83
N ASN A 240 -24.00 27.05 5.01
CA ASN A 240 -23.65 26.56 3.68
C ASN A 240 -22.34 25.73 3.71
N ASP A 241 -21.76 25.53 4.89
CA ASP A 241 -20.48 24.85 5.10
C ASP A 241 -20.75 23.52 5.84
N ASN A 242 -20.64 22.41 5.13
CA ASN A 242 -20.83 21.08 5.68
C ASN A 242 -19.88 20.79 6.86
N TYR A 243 -18.68 21.39 6.85
CA TYR A 243 -17.67 21.22 7.91
C TYR A 243 -18.00 21.93 9.21
N LYS A 244 -18.99 22.85 9.20
CA LYS A 244 -19.51 23.52 10.41
C LYS A 244 -20.70 22.80 11.05
N THR A 245 -21.12 21.68 10.47
CA THR A 245 -22.20 20.86 11.04
C THR A 245 -21.71 20.00 12.20
N ASP A 246 -22.64 19.48 12.98
CA ASP A 246 -22.36 18.55 14.09
C ASP A 246 -21.64 17.25 13.64
N ILE A 247 -21.63 16.93 12.34
CA ILE A 247 -20.91 15.82 11.76
C ILE A 247 -19.39 16.03 11.88
N PHE A 248 -18.91 17.26 11.63
CA PHE A 248 -17.49 17.58 11.51
C PHE A 248 -16.97 18.56 12.58
N ASP A 249 -17.78 19.47 13.08
CA ASP A 249 -17.32 20.58 13.94
C ASP A 249 -16.52 20.10 15.17
N ASN A 250 -17.06 19.13 15.91
CA ASN A 250 -16.40 18.57 17.08
C ASN A 250 -15.11 17.84 16.71
N LEU A 251 -15.11 17.10 15.59
CA LEU A 251 -13.93 16.39 15.11
C LEU A 251 -12.82 17.36 14.71
N ILE A 252 -13.16 18.42 13.97
CA ILE A 252 -12.21 19.47 13.55
C ILE A 252 -11.61 20.18 14.76
N LYS A 253 -12.42 20.55 15.75
CA LYS A 253 -11.95 21.15 17.00
C LYS A 253 -11.01 20.23 17.78
N THR A 254 -11.31 18.94 17.81
CA THR A 254 -10.46 17.93 18.47
C THR A 254 -9.12 17.79 17.75
N ILE A 255 -9.13 17.74 16.41
CA ILE A 255 -7.92 17.67 15.58
C ILE A 255 -7.08 18.94 15.76
N ALA A 256 -7.69 20.14 15.67
CA ALA A 256 -7.02 21.42 15.85
C ALA A 256 -6.34 21.52 17.22
N LYS A 257 -7.04 21.12 18.29
CA LYS A 257 -6.47 21.07 19.65
C LYS A 257 -5.25 20.16 19.74
N LYS A 258 -5.30 18.98 19.14
CA LYS A 258 -4.18 18.03 19.15
C LYS A 258 -2.99 18.54 18.35
N LEU A 259 -3.25 19.19 17.21
CA LEU A 259 -2.22 19.81 16.37
C LEU A 259 -1.75 21.17 16.90
N LYS A 260 -2.37 21.70 17.97
CA LYS A 260 -2.09 23.05 18.54
C LYS A 260 -2.30 24.17 17.54
N VAL A 261 -3.31 24.03 16.67
CA VAL A 261 -3.69 25.03 15.67
C VAL A 261 -4.79 25.91 16.25
N ASN A 262 -4.62 27.22 16.16
CA ASN A 262 -5.60 28.21 16.66
C ASN A 262 -6.65 28.56 15.60
N ASP A 263 -6.28 28.56 14.33
CA ASP A 263 -7.19 28.84 13.22
C ASP A 263 -7.92 27.55 12.82
N ILE A 264 -9.16 27.39 13.30
CA ILE A 264 -10.02 26.25 12.98
C ILE A 264 -10.59 26.29 11.55
N SER A 265 -10.40 27.39 10.82
CA SER A 265 -10.86 27.57 9.45
C SER A 265 -9.85 27.05 8.40
N ASP A 266 -8.64 26.65 8.81
CA ASP A 266 -7.61 26.15 7.90
C ASP A 266 -8.14 24.95 7.09
N PRO A 267 -8.06 25.00 5.75
CA PRO A 267 -8.52 23.91 4.86
C PRO A 267 -7.90 22.55 5.20
N SER A 268 -6.68 22.53 5.73
CA SER A 268 -5.99 21.29 6.11
C SER A 268 -6.74 20.52 7.20
N LEU A 269 -7.38 21.21 8.14
CA LEU A 269 -8.20 20.57 9.19
C LEU A 269 -9.42 19.87 8.61
N ARG A 270 -10.04 20.43 7.55
CA ARG A 270 -11.16 19.84 6.83
C ARG A 270 -10.72 18.56 6.11
N VAL A 271 -9.58 18.61 5.41
CA VAL A 271 -8.99 17.43 4.75
C VAL A 271 -8.72 16.31 5.77
N ILE A 272 -8.11 16.63 6.90
CA ILE A 272 -7.80 15.62 7.93
C ILE A 272 -9.09 15.00 8.49
N ALA A 273 -10.11 15.79 8.77
CA ALA A 273 -11.39 15.31 9.32
C ALA A 273 -12.15 14.43 8.32
N ASP A 274 -12.26 14.85 7.05
CA ASP A 274 -12.89 14.09 5.97
C ASP A 274 -12.16 12.75 5.74
N HIS A 275 -10.83 12.79 5.66
CA HIS A 275 -10.02 11.61 5.36
C HIS A 275 -9.94 10.64 6.54
N LEU A 276 -10.01 11.11 7.77
CA LEU A 276 -10.17 10.25 8.95
C LEU A 276 -11.51 9.52 8.91
N ARG A 277 -12.60 10.24 8.56
CA ARG A 277 -13.93 9.64 8.40
C ARG A 277 -13.91 8.59 7.29
N SER A 278 -13.43 8.94 6.10
CA SER A 278 -13.36 8.06 4.93
C SER A 278 -12.54 6.79 5.20
N SER A 279 -11.34 6.94 5.74
CA SER A 279 -10.46 5.80 6.04
C SER A 279 -11.01 4.90 7.13
N SER A 280 -11.69 5.45 8.14
CA SER A 280 -12.31 4.66 9.21
C SER A 280 -13.44 3.76 8.68
N PHE A 281 -14.30 4.28 7.80
CA PHE A 281 -15.35 3.47 7.17
C PHE A 281 -14.78 2.43 6.21
N LEU A 282 -13.78 2.77 5.39
CA LEU A 282 -13.13 1.82 4.48
C LEU A 282 -12.46 0.67 5.24
N LEU A 283 -11.73 0.97 6.32
CA LEU A 283 -11.13 -0.04 7.20
C LEU A 283 -12.19 -0.92 7.87
N SER A 284 -13.29 -0.31 8.33
CA SER A 284 -14.39 -1.04 8.96
C SER A 284 -15.08 -1.99 8.00
N ASP A 285 -15.21 -1.62 6.72
CA ASP A 285 -15.80 -2.46 5.66
C ASP A 285 -14.79 -3.46 5.06
N GLY A 286 -13.57 -3.56 5.62
CA GLY A 286 -12.59 -4.60 5.31
C GLY A 286 -11.58 -4.23 4.21
N VAL A 287 -11.50 -2.95 3.79
CA VAL A 287 -10.44 -2.51 2.87
C VAL A 287 -9.11 -2.49 3.62
N ILE A 288 -8.11 -3.16 3.07
CA ILE A 288 -6.76 -3.23 3.63
C ILE A 288 -5.89 -2.17 2.96
N ILE A 289 -4.98 -1.55 3.70
CA ILE A 289 -4.03 -0.56 3.16
C ILE A 289 -3.01 -1.28 2.27
N GLY A 290 -2.87 -0.83 1.00
CA GLY A 290 -2.01 -1.51 0.03
C GLY A 290 -1.54 -0.63 -1.12
N ASN A 291 -0.93 -1.23 -2.16
CA ASN A 291 -0.33 -0.52 -3.29
C ASN A 291 -1.16 -0.56 -4.57
N GLU A 292 -2.27 -1.30 -4.61
CA GLU A 292 -3.05 -1.52 -5.82
C GLU A 292 -4.55 -1.39 -5.56
N GLY A 293 -5.31 -1.02 -6.56
CA GLY A 293 -6.77 -0.98 -6.54
C GLY A 293 -7.34 -0.19 -5.35
N ARG A 294 -8.34 -0.76 -4.69
CA ARG A 294 -9.03 -0.16 -3.52
C ARG A 294 -8.08 0.13 -2.36
N SER A 295 -7.12 -0.76 -2.15
CA SER A 295 -6.11 -0.67 -1.09
C SER A 295 -5.19 0.54 -1.28
N TYR A 296 -4.84 0.86 -2.53
CA TYR A 296 -4.06 2.04 -2.87
C TYR A 296 -4.84 3.34 -2.64
N VAL A 297 -6.12 3.37 -3.01
CA VAL A 297 -6.98 4.54 -2.77
C VAL A 297 -7.09 4.84 -1.28
N LEU A 298 -7.30 3.83 -0.44
CA LEU A 298 -7.30 4.00 1.02
C LEU A 298 -5.96 4.56 1.53
N ARG A 299 -4.84 4.01 1.07
CA ARG A 299 -3.51 4.51 1.43
C ARG A 299 -3.32 5.96 1.01
N ARG A 300 -3.74 6.33 -0.19
CA ARG A 300 -3.68 7.69 -0.73
C ARG A 300 -4.44 8.68 0.17
N ILE A 301 -5.67 8.34 0.58
CA ILE A 301 -6.50 9.14 1.48
C ILE A 301 -5.80 9.35 2.82
N ILE A 302 -5.28 8.29 3.45
CA ILE A 302 -4.57 8.38 4.75
C ILE A 302 -3.33 9.27 4.61
N ARG A 303 -2.49 9.04 3.60
CA ARG A 303 -1.25 9.80 3.39
C ARG A 303 -1.51 11.27 3.09
N ARG A 304 -2.58 11.59 2.35
CA ARG A 304 -2.99 12.98 2.10
C ARG A 304 -3.35 13.68 3.42
N ALA A 305 -4.11 13.03 4.30
CA ALA A 305 -4.39 13.58 5.62
C ALA A 305 -3.12 13.81 6.46
N LEU A 306 -2.17 12.85 6.42
CA LEU A 306 -0.90 12.97 7.14
C LEU A 306 -0.02 14.11 6.63
N ARG A 307 -0.01 14.36 5.31
CA ARG A 307 0.68 15.52 4.73
C ARG A 307 0.09 16.84 5.26
N HIS A 308 -1.24 16.95 5.27
CA HIS A 308 -1.90 18.14 5.81
C HIS A 308 -1.65 18.31 7.31
N ALA A 309 -1.61 17.23 8.08
CA ALA A 309 -1.24 17.26 9.49
C ALA A 309 0.22 17.71 9.70
N TYR A 310 1.15 17.19 8.90
CA TYR A 310 2.56 17.59 8.93
C TYR A 310 2.75 19.07 8.59
N LYS A 311 1.98 19.60 7.62
CA LYS A 311 1.98 21.03 7.26
C LYS A 311 1.59 21.91 8.45
N LEU A 312 0.61 21.48 9.26
CA LEU A 312 0.13 22.24 10.43
C LEU A 312 1.04 22.08 11.65
N ASN A 313 1.59 20.89 11.85
CA ASN A 313 2.50 20.62 12.98
C ASN A 313 3.43 19.44 12.66
N THR A 314 4.72 19.74 12.47
CA THR A 314 5.75 18.74 12.12
C THR A 314 6.14 17.80 13.26
N GLU A 315 5.80 18.15 14.51
CA GLU A 315 6.18 17.39 15.71
C GLU A 315 5.10 16.37 16.12
N GLU A 316 3.83 16.58 15.70
CA GLU A 316 2.74 15.70 16.07
C GLU A 316 2.68 14.48 15.15
N ASN A 317 2.89 13.31 15.74
CA ASN A 317 2.71 12.03 15.08
C ASN A 317 1.41 11.37 15.59
N HIS A 318 0.82 10.48 14.81
CA HIS A 318 -0.38 9.70 15.19
C HIS A 318 -1.66 10.52 15.37
N ILE A 319 -1.87 11.54 14.53
CA ILE A 319 -3.05 12.42 14.63
C ILE A 319 -4.34 11.66 14.29
N LEU A 320 -4.31 10.78 13.26
CA LEU A 320 -5.49 10.04 12.82
C LEU A 320 -5.89 8.97 13.84
N SER A 321 -4.94 8.13 14.26
CA SER A 321 -5.20 7.07 15.25
C SER A 321 -5.65 7.63 16.62
N LYS A 322 -5.07 8.76 17.05
CA LYS A 322 -5.49 9.47 18.27
C LYS A 322 -6.88 10.11 18.16
N SER A 323 -7.30 10.53 16.96
CA SER A 323 -8.59 11.19 16.73
C SER A 323 -9.71 10.23 16.33
N ALA A 324 -9.40 8.99 16.00
CA ALA A 324 -10.37 7.98 15.58
C ALA A 324 -11.44 7.70 16.66
N ASN A 325 -11.10 7.80 17.94
CA ASN A 325 -12.06 7.59 19.01
C ASN A 325 -13.21 8.61 18.96
N GLU A 326 -12.89 9.89 18.76
CA GLU A 326 -13.88 10.97 18.66
C GLU A 326 -14.86 10.72 17.51
N LEU A 327 -14.34 10.33 16.36
CA LEU A 327 -15.17 9.98 15.21
C LEU A 327 -16.10 8.78 15.52
N ILE A 328 -15.55 7.73 16.14
CA ILE A 328 -16.32 6.51 16.46
C ILE A 328 -17.40 6.80 17.51
N ASP A 329 -17.11 7.62 18.49
CA ASP A 329 -18.06 8.01 19.53
C ASP A 329 -19.22 8.85 18.93
N ASN A 330 -18.94 9.71 17.93
CA ASN A 330 -19.95 10.52 17.24
C ASN A 330 -20.84 9.69 16.28
N LEU A 331 -20.26 8.78 15.52
CA LEU A 331 -20.97 8.06 14.44
C LEU A 331 -21.35 6.62 14.78
N GLY A 332 -20.81 6.07 15.87
CA GLY A 332 -20.99 4.65 16.25
C GLY A 332 -22.43 4.25 16.58
N SER A 333 -23.30 5.18 16.98
CA SER A 333 -24.72 4.93 17.20
C SER A 333 -25.47 4.63 15.88
N ALA A 334 -25.09 5.32 14.79
CA ALA A 334 -25.64 5.08 13.46
C ALA A 334 -24.96 3.90 12.75
N TYR A 335 -23.67 3.67 13.05
CA TYR A 335 -22.82 2.66 12.41
C TYR A 335 -22.12 1.78 13.46
N PRO A 336 -22.81 0.78 14.04
CA PRO A 336 -22.24 -0.08 15.09
C PRO A 336 -20.98 -0.84 14.69
N GLU A 337 -20.78 -1.04 13.39
CA GLU A 337 -19.55 -1.64 12.84
C GLU A 337 -18.28 -0.84 13.16
N LEU A 338 -18.37 0.48 13.29
CA LEU A 338 -17.22 1.31 13.70
C LEU A 338 -16.82 0.99 15.15
N ILE A 339 -17.78 0.80 16.03
CA ILE A 339 -17.53 0.41 17.43
C ILE A 339 -16.89 -0.98 17.48
N LYS A 340 -17.46 -1.93 16.72
CA LYS A 340 -16.98 -3.32 16.66
C LYS A 340 -15.54 -3.40 16.16
N ASN A 341 -15.18 -2.57 15.17
CA ASN A 341 -13.88 -2.59 14.52
C ASN A 341 -12.92 -1.50 15.04
N LYS A 342 -13.22 -0.87 16.19
CA LYS A 342 -12.47 0.25 16.77
C LYS A 342 -10.95 -0.01 16.87
N ASN A 343 -10.56 -1.18 17.36
CA ASN A 343 -9.14 -1.54 17.49
C ASN A 343 -8.47 -1.74 16.13
N LEU A 344 -9.15 -2.40 15.19
CA LEU A 344 -8.65 -2.58 13.82
C LEU A 344 -8.40 -1.24 13.15
N ILE A 345 -9.35 -0.31 13.23
CA ILE A 345 -9.23 1.03 12.66
C ILE A 345 -8.02 1.76 13.26
N LYS A 346 -7.94 1.79 14.58
CA LYS A 346 -6.86 2.48 15.29
C LYS A 346 -5.49 1.91 14.95
N ASP A 347 -5.33 0.58 15.03
CA ASP A 347 -4.05 -0.09 14.80
C ASP A 347 -3.60 0.06 13.33
N SER A 348 -4.52 -0.02 12.37
CA SER A 348 -4.22 0.17 10.95
C SER A 348 -3.77 1.60 10.64
N LEU A 349 -4.46 2.61 11.20
CA LEU A 349 -4.05 4.01 11.06
C LEU A 349 -2.69 4.25 11.70
N GLU A 350 -2.45 3.79 12.92
CA GLU A 350 -1.18 3.96 13.64
C GLU A 350 -0.01 3.30 12.90
N ASN A 351 -0.22 2.13 12.30
CA ASN A 351 0.79 1.44 11.51
C ASN A 351 1.18 2.24 10.25
N GLU A 352 0.20 2.77 9.49
CA GLU A 352 0.48 3.58 8.29
C GLU A 352 1.11 4.93 8.67
N GLU A 353 0.69 5.56 9.78
CA GLU A 353 1.31 6.78 10.33
C GLU A 353 2.80 6.55 10.65
N ASN A 354 3.13 5.44 11.32
CA ASN A 354 4.51 5.06 11.63
C ASN A 354 5.36 4.83 10.37
N GLN A 355 4.80 4.10 9.40
CA GLN A 355 5.52 3.80 8.16
C GLN A 355 5.75 5.04 7.30
N PHE A 356 4.77 5.93 7.24
CA PHE A 356 4.81 7.07 6.36
C PHE A 356 5.54 8.29 6.96
N SER A 357 5.63 8.42 8.27
CA SER A 357 6.23 9.60 8.94
C SER A 357 7.68 9.86 8.49
N ASN A 358 8.50 8.81 8.38
CA ASN A 358 9.89 8.94 7.91
C ASN A 358 9.97 9.28 6.41
N THR A 359 9.12 8.64 5.61
CA THR A 359 8.99 8.89 4.17
C THR A 359 8.55 10.33 3.90
N LEU A 360 7.55 10.80 4.63
CA LEU A 360 7.02 12.16 4.51
C LEU A 360 8.09 13.20 4.83
N ARG A 361 8.79 13.04 5.96
CA ARG A 361 9.87 13.96 6.37
C ARG A 361 10.99 14.03 5.33
N THR A 362 11.45 12.88 4.85
CA THR A 362 12.52 12.81 3.86
C THR A 362 12.07 13.35 2.50
N GLY A 363 10.87 12.97 2.05
CA GLY A 363 10.31 13.44 0.78
C GLY A 363 10.05 14.95 0.78
N MET A 364 9.49 15.51 1.85
CA MET A 364 9.27 16.95 1.99
C MET A 364 10.59 17.73 2.01
N SER A 365 11.60 17.27 2.78
CA SER A 365 12.91 17.94 2.79
C SER A 365 13.59 17.94 1.43
N LEU A 366 13.55 16.80 0.69
CA LEU A 366 14.10 16.71 -0.65
C LEU A 366 13.38 17.64 -1.62
N LEU A 367 12.05 17.66 -1.54
CA LEU A 367 11.23 18.50 -2.42
C LEU A 367 11.47 19.99 -2.12
N GLU A 368 11.51 20.42 -0.86
CA GLU A 368 11.81 21.81 -0.48
C GLU A 368 13.21 22.24 -0.91
N GLU A 369 14.22 21.37 -0.77
CA GLU A 369 15.59 21.65 -1.26
C GLU A 369 15.61 21.88 -2.77
N GLN A 370 14.94 21.02 -3.54
CA GLN A 370 14.87 21.11 -4.99
C GLN A 370 14.04 22.32 -5.45
N LEU A 371 12.91 22.62 -4.78
CA LEU A 371 12.08 23.78 -5.08
C LEU A 371 12.84 25.11 -4.94
N ASN A 372 13.75 25.21 -3.96
CA ASN A 372 14.60 26.40 -3.78
C ASN A 372 15.64 26.57 -4.90
N SER A 373 15.90 25.53 -5.68
CA SER A 373 16.86 25.52 -6.81
C SER A 373 16.19 25.62 -8.19
N LEU A 374 14.85 25.58 -8.27
CA LEU A 374 14.12 25.65 -9.53
C LEU A 374 14.30 27.03 -10.19
N LYS A 375 14.63 27.00 -11.48
CA LYS A 375 14.69 28.19 -12.33
C LYS A 375 13.36 28.52 -12.99
N GLU A 376 12.51 27.50 -13.15
CA GLU A 376 11.18 27.58 -13.77
C GLU A 376 10.11 27.17 -12.77
N LYS A 377 8.87 27.59 -12.97
CA LYS A 377 7.72 27.24 -12.12
C LYS A 377 7.19 25.81 -12.41
N ILE A 378 8.06 24.88 -12.79
CA ILE A 378 7.71 23.50 -13.14
C ILE A 378 8.59 22.54 -12.34
N ILE A 379 7.96 21.62 -11.63
CA ILE A 379 8.62 20.50 -10.96
C ILE A 379 8.91 19.41 -12.00
N PRO A 380 10.18 18.99 -12.21
CA PRO A 380 10.52 17.96 -13.18
C PRO A 380 9.83 16.62 -12.88
N GLY A 381 9.38 15.92 -13.92
CA GLY A 381 8.77 14.59 -13.79
C GLY A 381 9.72 13.55 -13.20
N GLU A 382 11.05 13.67 -13.47
CA GLU A 382 12.08 12.83 -12.85
C GLU A 382 12.10 12.97 -11.31
N LEU A 383 11.92 14.19 -10.78
CA LEU A 383 11.84 14.41 -9.34
C LEU A 383 10.57 13.80 -8.76
N ALA A 384 9.42 13.99 -9.41
CA ALA A 384 8.15 13.39 -9.01
C ALA A 384 8.22 11.85 -9.04
N PHE A 385 8.84 11.27 -10.07
CA PHE A 385 9.08 9.84 -10.18
C PHE A 385 10.01 9.30 -9.08
N LYS A 386 11.10 9.98 -8.78
CA LYS A 386 12.01 9.63 -7.69
C LYS A 386 11.32 9.66 -6.32
N LEU A 387 10.48 10.66 -6.08
CA LEU A 387 9.67 10.76 -4.87
C LEU A 387 8.70 9.58 -4.74
N TYR A 388 8.08 9.17 -5.85
CA TYR A 388 7.18 8.03 -5.88
C TYR A 388 7.92 6.70 -5.72
N ASP A 389 8.89 6.40 -6.58
CA ASP A 389 9.56 5.10 -6.68
C ASP A 389 10.43 4.80 -5.45
N THR A 390 11.24 5.78 -5.01
CA THR A 390 12.22 5.57 -3.93
C THR A 390 11.65 5.85 -2.55
N TYR A 391 10.79 6.86 -2.44
CA TYR A 391 10.28 7.31 -1.14
C TYR A 391 8.79 6.99 -0.93
N GLY A 392 8.09 6.41 -1.92
CA GLY A 392 6.66 6.10 -1.80
C GLY A 392 5.77 7.34 -1.58
N PHE A 393 6.21 8.51 -2.08
CA PHE A 393 5.50 9.77 -2.03
C PHE A 393 4.64 9.91 -3.30
N PRO A 394 3.31 9.74 -3.22
CA PRO A 394 2.46 9.67 -4.40
C PRO A 394 2.49 10.97 -5.24
N LEU A 395 2.28 10.84 -6.56
CA LEU A 395 2.27 11.97 -7.50
C LEU A 395 1.26 13.06 -7.11
N ASP A 396 0.06 12.67 -6.68
CA ASP A 396 -1.00 13.60 -6.27
C ASP A 396 -0.60 14.47 -5.08
N MET A 397 0.24 13.98 -4.17
CA MET A 397 0.80 14.78 -3.09
C MET A 397 1.81 15.82 -3.62
N THR A 398 2.56 15.47 -4.66
CA THR A 398 3.45 16.41 -5.36
C THR A 398 2.62 17.46 -6.11
N LEU A 399 1.52 17.07 -6.75
CA LEU A 399 0.58 17.97 -7.41
C LEU A 399 -0.11 18.92 -6.42
N ASP A 400 -0.58 18.42 -5.28
CA ASP A 400 -1.18 19.25 -4.23
C ASP A 400 -0.19 20.31 -3.71
N LEU A 401 1.08 19.92 -3.50
CA LEU A 401 2.10 20.87 -3.05
C LEU A 401 2.45 21.89 -4.15
N ALA A 402 2.51 21.44 -5.40
CA ALA A 402 2.72 22.34 -6.55
C ALA A 402 1.61 23.39 -6.63
N ARG A 403 0.34 22.97 -6.51
CA ARG A 403 -0.82 23.89 -6.47
C ARG A 403 -0.72 24.90 -5.32
N GLU A 404 -0.34 24.46 -4.11
CA GLU A 404 -0.18 25.34 -2.95
C GLU A 404 0.91 26.40 -3.15
N LYS A 405 1.93 26.12 -3.98
CA LYS A 405 3.07 27.02 -4.25
C LYS A 405 2.99 27.73 -5.61
N ASP A 406 1.84 27.62 -6.29
CA ASP A 406 1.63 28.16 -7.65
C ASP A 406 2.71 27.66 -8.65
N LEU A 407 2.94 26.32 -8.60
CA LEU A 407 3.85 25.59 -9.47
C LEU A 407 3.06 24.55 -10.29
N GLN A 408 3.66 24.08 -11.37
CA GLN A 408 3.18 22.96 -12.18
C GLN A 408 4.10 21.74 -11.99
N VAL A 409 3.63 20.55 -12.38
CA VAL A 409 4.43 19.32 -12.42
C VAL A 409 4.45 18.80 -13.85
N ASP A 410 5.61 18.39 -14.34
CA ASP A 410 5.73 17.70 -15.63
C ASP A 410 5.22 16.26 -15.49
N VAL A 411 3.89 16.13 -15.67
CA VAL A 411 3.19 14.84 -15.55
C VAL A 411 3.53 13.92 -16.71
N ASP A 412 3.74 14.48 -17.92
CA ASP A 412 4.05 13.69 -19.12
C ASP A 412 5.41 12.99 -18.98
N GLU A 413 6.42 13.69 -18.45
CA GLU A 413 7.72 13.10 -18.14
C GLU A 413 7.60 12.02 -17.07
N TYR A 414 6.81 12.26 -16.00
CA TYR A 414 6.54 11.28 -14.95
C TYR A 414 5.91 10.00 -15.51
N GLU A 415 4.86 10.12 -16.35
CA GLU A 415 4.17 8.97 -16.94
C GLU A 415 5.09 8.16 -17.86
N ASN A 416 5.91 8.83 -18.65
CA ASN A 416 6.93 8.17 -19.48
C ASN A 416 7.92 7.34 -18.65
N LEU A 417 8.37 7.85 -17.50
CA LEU A 417 9.26 7.13 -16.59
C LEU A 417 8.56 5.93 -15.95
N MET A 418 7.30 6.08 -15.55
CA MET A 418 6.46 5.00 -15.03
C MET A 418 6.25 3.88 -16.05
N ASP A 419 5.97 4.22 -17.30
CA ASP A 419 5.80 3.24 -18.38
C ASP A 419 7.10 2.51 -18.72
N ASN A 420 8.23 3.21 -18.68
CA ASN A 420 9.53 2.56 -18.82
C ASN A 420 9.83 1.58 -17.67
N GLN A 421 9.45 1.90 -16.45
CA GLN A 421 9.55 0.99 -15.31
C GLN A 421 8.66 -0.26 -15.51
N ARG A 422 7.40 -0.06 -15.93
CA ARG A 422 6.46 -1.16 -16.24
C ARG A 422 6.97 -2.04 -17.38
N LYS A 423 7.56 -1.47 -18.44
CA LYS A 423 8.17 -2.22 -19.55
C LYS A 423 9.34 -3.07 -19.10
N ARG A 424 10.26 -2.50 -18.28
CA ARG A 424 11.38 -3.26 -17.70
C ARG A 424 10.92 -4.42 -16.81
N ALA A 425 9.83 -4.23 -16.04
CA ALA A 425 9.24 -5.29 -15.24
C ALA A 425 8.61 -6.39 -16.13
N LYS A 426 8.02 -6.05 -17.28
CA LYS A 426 7.47 -7.00 -18.25
C LYS A 426 8.55 -7.71 -19.07
N GLU A 427 9.64 -7.05 -19.44
CA GLU A 427 10.75 -7.62 -20.21
C GLU A 427 11.50 -8.72 -19.45
N SER A 428 11.33 -8.82 -18.12
CA SER A 428 11.82 -9.95 -17.33
C SER A 428 11.00 -11.24 -17.51
N SER A 429 9.84 -11.22 -18.18
CA SER A 429 9.02 -12.38 -18.56
C SER A 429 9.14 -12.64 -20.08
N SER A 430 10.20 -13.34 -20.48
CA SER A 430 10.64 -13.49 -21.87
C SER A 430 9.78 -14.41 -22.77
N PHE A 431 8.62 -14.91 -22.33
CA PHE A 431 7.86 -15.93 -23.03
C PHE A 431 6.62 -15.46 -23.82
N GLU A 432 6.04 -14.29 -23.51
CA GLU A 432 4.82 -13.80 -24.20
C GLU A 432 5.03 -13.52 -25.70
N SER A 433 6.26 -13.27 -26.15
CA SER A 433 6.57 -12.94 -27.54
C SER A 433 6.61 -14.15 -28.49
N LEU A 434 6.59 -15.38 -27.96
CA LEU A 434 6.64 -16.63 -28.73
C LEU A 434 5.27 -17.28 -28.90
N LEU A 435 4.22 -16.77 -28.23
CA LEU A 435 2.87 -17.32 -28.34
C LEU A 435 2.24 -16.93 -29.69
N PRO A 436 1.59 -17.88 -30.40
CA PRO A 436 0.84 -17.56 -31.61
C PRO A 436 -0.32 -16.62 -31.29
N SER A 437 -0.58 -15.65 -32.16
CA SER A 437 -1.63 -14.63 -31.98
C SER A 437 -3.06 -15.20 -32.06
N SER A 438 -3.23 -16.40 -32.63
CA SER A 438 -4.47 -17.17 -32.65
C SER A 438 -4.16 -18.66 -32.83
N ILE A 439 -4.92 -19.51 -32.12
CA ILE A 439 -4.90 -20.98 -32.28
C ILE A 439 -6.27 -21.36 -32.82
N ASP A 440 -6.32 -21.93 -34.02
CA ASP A 440 -7.55 -22.39 -34.65
C ASP A 440 -7.57 -23.93 -34.68
N LEU A 441 -8.25 -24.50 -33.68
CA LEU A 441 -8.49 -25.93 -33.54
C LEU A 441 -9.94 -26.20 -33.11
N ASP A 442 -10.55 -27.22 -33.65
CA ASP A 442 -11.94 -27.61 -33.35
C ASP A 442 -12.18 -28.07 -31.89
N LYS A 443 -11.14 -28.49 -31.19
CA LYS A 443 -11.23 -29.03 -29.81
C LYS A 443 -10.05 -28.59 -28.96
N GLU A 444 -10.34 -28.24 -27.71
CA GLU A 444 -9.35 -27.97 -26.66
C GLU A 444 -8.50 -29.19 -26.33
N THR A 445 -7.33 -28.96 -25.72
CA THR A 445 -6.45 -30.04 -25.25
C THR A 445 -7.06 -30.71 -24.02
N ASN A 446 -7.18 -32.03 -24.01
CA ASN A 446 -7.66 -32.80 -22.86
C ASN A 446 -6.51 -33.04 -21.86
N PHE A 447 -6.64 -32.47 -20.65
CA PHE A 447 -5.63 -32.60 -19.58
C PHE A 447 -5.83 -33.89 -18.79
N LEU A 448 -4.84 -34.78 -18.80
CA LEU A 448 -4.84 -36.07 -18.10
C LEU A 448 -3.93 -36.08 -16.85
N GLY A 449 -3.16 -35.02 -16.61
CA GLY A 449 -2.10 -34.97 -15.62
C GLY A 449 -2.51 -35.01 -14.14
N TYR A 450 -3.82 -35.07 -13.82
CA TYR A 450 -4.29 -35.42 -12.48
C TYR A 450 -4.20 -36.93 -12.17
N GLN A 451 -4.20 -37.76 -13.19
CA GLN A 451 -4.28 -39.22 -13.05
C GLN A 451 -3.08 -39.97 -13.63
N GLN A 452 -2.41 -39.39 -14.63
CA GLN A 452 -1.38 -40.04 -15.43
C GLN A 452 -0.16 -39.13 -15.58
N ASP A 453 1.03 -39.70 -15.41
CA ASP A 453 2.32 -39.06 -15.66
C ASP A 453 2.82 -39.28 -17.10
N VAL A 454 2.20 -40.22 -17.82
CA VAL A 454 2.54 -40.60 -19.19
C VAL A 454 1.26 -40.82 -19.98
N CYS A 455 1.19 -40.30 -21.20
CA CYS A 455 0.09 -40.63 -22.11
C CYS A 455 0.56 -40.65 -23.59
N GLU A 456 -0.13 -41.42 -24.42
CA GLU A 456 -0.03 -41.31 -25.88
C GLU A 456 -0.91 -40.14 -26.33
N ALA A 457 -0.38 -39.27 -27.20
CA ALA A 457 -1.07 -38.10 -27.72
C ALA A 457 -0.74 -37.92 -29.21
N GLN A 458 -1.59 -37.13 -29.89
CA GLN A 458 -1.36 -36.76 -31.28
C GLN A 458 -0.96 -35.26 -31.35
N ILE A 459 0.13 -34.97 -32.06
CA ILE A 459 0.53 -33.56 -32.31
C ILE A 459 -0.52 -32.94 -33.24
N LYS A 460 -1.11 -31.82 -32.80
CA LYS A 460 -2.10 -31.05 -33.58
C LYS A 460 -1.45 -29.90 -34.33
N LEU A 461 -0.58 -29.15 -33.64
CA LEU A 461 0.14 -28.02 -34.23
C LEU A 461 1.59 -28.02 -33.76
N ILE A 462 2.46 -27.52 -34.62
CA ILE A 462 3.88 -27.27 -34.35
C ILE A 462 4.19 -25.83 -34.76
N PHE A 463 4.83 -25.09 -33.88
CA PHE A 463 5.31 -23.73 -34.18
C PHE A 463 6.82 -23.64 -34.00
N LYS A 464 7.49 -23.00 -34.98
CA LYS A 464 8.92 -22.66 -34.90
C LYS A 464 9.10 -21.18 -35.25
N ASN A 465 9.78 -20.41 -34.39
CA ASN A 465 9.94 -18.98 -34.55
C ASN A 465 8.61 -18.20 -34.76
N GLY A 466 7.55 -18.61 -34.06
CA GLY A 466 6.23 -17.99 -34.12
C GLY A 466 5.39 -18.36 -35.37
N LEU A 467 5.90 -19.20 -36.28
CA LEU A 467 5.20 -19.65 -37.48
C LEU A 467 4.80 -21.12 -37.36
N GLU A 468 3.60 -21.48 -37.81
CA GLU A 468 3.16 -22.86 -37.92
C GLU A 468 3.98 -23.61 -39.00
N VAL A 469 4.43 -24.83 -38.66
CA VAL A 469 5.22 -25.68 -39.53
C VAL A 469 4.66 -27.11 -39.53
N GLU A 470 4.80 -27.82 -40.64
CA GLU A 470 4.36 -29.23 -40.79
C GLU A 470 5.34 -30.22 -40.14
N GLU A 471 6.64 -29.87 -40.05
CA GLU A 471 7.69 -30.73 -39.50
C GLU A 471 8.77 -29.88 -38.82
N VAL A 472 9.35 -30.43 -37.72
CA VAL A 472 10.50 -29.85 -37.03
C VAL A 472 11.53 -30.94 -36.74
N ASP A 473 12.82 -30.62 -36.94
CA ASP A 473 13.94 -31.57 -36.81
C ASP A 473 15.02 -31.09 -35.81
N SER A 474 14.97 -29.87 -35.41
CA SER A 474 15.99 -29.27 -34.51
C SER A 474 15.57 -27.97 -33.86
N GLY A 475 16.17 -27.67 -32.72
CA GLY A 475 16.02 -26.37 -32.00
C GLY A 475 14.72 -26.24 -31.23
N GLU A 476 14.47 -24.99 -30.80
CA GLU A 476 13.29 -24.68 -29.98
C GLU A 476 12.02 -24.61 -30.84
N CYS A 477 10.96 -25.19 -30.33
CA CYS A 477 9.65 -25.24 -30.96
C CYS A 477 8.53 -25.36 -29.93
N LEU A 478 7.28 -25.16 -30.37
CA LEU A 478 6.08 -25.31 -29.56
C LEU A 478 5.26 -26.45 -30.11
N PHE A 479 4.78 -27.32 -29.24
CA PHE A 479 3.85 -28.38 -29.57
C PHE A 479 2.51 -28.19 -28.96
N ILE A 480 1.43 -28.36 -29.71
CA ILE A 480 0.06 -28.47 -29.20
C ILE A 480 -0.46 -29.86 -29.55
N THR A 481 -1.01 -30.55 -28.56
CA THR A 481 -1.48 -31.93 -28.67
C THR A 481 -2.96 -32.06 -28.35
N ASP A 482 -3.62 -33.13 -28.76
CA ASP A 482 -5.02 -33.41 -28.45
C ASP A 482 -5.24 -33.73 -26.97
N LYS A 483 -4.26 -34.26 -26.25
CA LYS A 483 -4.26 -34.60 -24.85
C LYS A 483 -2.86 -34.46 -24.26
N THR A 484 -2.75 -34.20 -22.95
CA THR A 484 -1.45 -34.02 -22.30
C THR A 484 -1.47 -34.44 -20.83
N PRO A 485 -0.35 -35.04 -20.30
CA PRO A 485 -0.15 -35.24 -18.88
C PRO A 485 0.51 -34.00 -18.22
N PHE A 486 0.98 -32.99 -19.00
CA PHE A 486 1.71 -31.82 -18.53
C PHE A 486 0.76 -30.79 -17.96
N TYR A 487 0.96 -30.37 -16.71
CA TYR A 487 0.26 -29.25 -16.09
C TYR A 487 0.80 -27.95 -16.69
N ALA A 488 -0.08 -27.09 -17.15
CA ALA A 488 0.30 -25.76 -17.59
C ALA A 488 0.33 -24.78 -16.42
N GLU A 489 1.26 -23.82 -16.43
CA GLU A 489 1.39 -22.81 -15.38
C GLU A 489 0.06 -22.11 -15.10
N SER A 490 -0.39 -22.20 -13.86
CA SER A 490 -1.64 -21.60 -13.40
C SER A 490 -1.68 -21.57 -11.87
N GLY A 491 -2.40 -20.57 -11.28
CA GLY A 491 -2.64 -20.49 -9.83
C GLY A 491 -1.35 -20.41 -9.00
N GLY A 492 -0.23 -19.94 -9.60
CA GLY A 492 1.08 -19.87 -8.96
C GLY A 492 1.90 -21.15 -8.99
N GLN A 493 1.35 -22.29 -9.48
CA GLN A 493 2.12 -23.49 -9.76
C GLN A 493 2.75 -23.38 -11.15
N ILE A 494 4.09 -23.60 -11.26
CA ILE A 494 4.81 -23.60 -12.54
C ILE A 494 4.37 -24.74 -13.45
N GLY A 495 4.58 -24.58 -14.76
CA GLY A 495 4.37 -25.60 -15.76
C GLY A 495 5.29 -26.81 -15.58
N ASP A 496 4.83 -27.96 -16.05
CA ASP A 496 5.66 -29.17 -16.05
C ASP A 496 6.70 -29.16 -17.15
N SER A 497 7.76 -29.87 -16.87
CA SER A 497 8.79 -30.26 -17.82
C SER A 497 8.82 -31.79 -18.04
N GLY A 498 9.44 -32.21 -19.12
CA GLY A 498 9.52 -33.64 -19.44
C GLY A 498 9.95 -33.92 -20.88
N PHE A 499 9.41 -34.98 -21.49
CA PHE A 499 9.81 -35.43 -22.81
C PHE A 499 8.61 -35.73 -23.69
N ILE A 500 8.73 -35.40 -24.97
CA ILE A 500 7.87 -35.88 -26.06
C ILE A 500 8.72 -36.86 -26.90
N LYS A 501 8.26 -38.07 -27.00
CA LYS A 501 8.98 -39.18 -27.66
C LYS A 501 8.19 -39.68 -28.88
N ALA A 502 8.85 -39.82 -30.00
CA ALA A 502 8.37 -40.49 -31.19
C ALA A 502 9.32 -41.68 -31.54
N ASP A 503 8.98 -42.50 -32.52
CA ASP A 503 9.79 -43.65 -32.89
C ASP A 503 11.27 -43.33 -33.11
N ILE A 504 11.55 -42.21 -33.76
CA ILE A 504 12.90 -41.69 -34.05
C ILE A 504 13.16 -40.28 -33.45
N GLY A 505 12.19 -39.70 -32.76
CA GLY A 505 12.25 -38.32 -32.23
C GLY A 505 12.27 -38.25 -30.72
N LEU A 506 13.06 -37.31 -30.17
CA LEU A 506 13.08 -36.92 -28.76
C LEU A 506 13.11 -35.42 -28.66
N ALA A 507 12.09 -34.85 -28.00
CA ALA A 507 12.05 -33.44 -27.65
C ALA A 507 11.92 -33.30 -26.14
N LYS A 508 12.71 -32.40 -25.57
CA LYS A 508 12.67 -32.05 -24.16
C LYS A 508 11.75 -30.86 -23.95
N VAL A 509 10.67 -31.03 -23.20
CA VAL A 509 9.77 -29.97 -22.78
C VAL A 509 10.38 -29.21 -21.59
N LYS A 510 10.61 -27.92 -21.74
CA LYS A 510 11.20 -27.03 -20.71
C LYS A 510 10.12 -26.40 -19.82
N ASP A 511 8.96 -26.11 -20.41
CA ASP A 511 7.83 -25.47 -19.75
C ASP A 511 6.52 -25.78 -20.47
N THR A 512 5.40 -25.62 -19.78
CA THR A 512 4.05 -25.79 -20.32
C THR A 512 3.16 -24.63 -19.89
N GLN A 513 2.55 -23.96 -20.87
CA GLN A 513 1.66 -22.82 -20.69
C GLN A 513 0.26 -23.12 -21.23
N LYS A 514 -0.74 -22.32 -20.86
CA LYS A 514 -2.12 -22.48 -21.34
C LYS A 514 -2.66 -21.19 -21.93
N THR A 515 -3.32 -21.28 -23.10
CA THR A 515 -4.04 -20.18 -23.72
C THR A 515 -5.31 -20.70 -24.38
N GLY A 516 -6.48 -20.09 -24.10
CA GLY A 516 -7.74 -20.42 -24.77
C GLY A 516 -8.16 -21.89 -24.71
N GLY A 517 -7.81 -22.65 -23.64
CA GLY A 517 -8.11 -24.07 -23.52
C GLY A 517 -7.03 -25.00 -24.11
N TYR A 518 -6.01 -24.47 -24.77
CA TYR A 518 -4.91 -25.23 -25.37
C TYR A 518 -3.67 -25.21 -24.47
N PHE A 519 -3.03 -26.41 -24.35
CA PHE A 519 -1.77 -26.57 -23.62
C PHE A 519 -0.61 -26.50 -24.63
N ILE A 520 0.29 -25.57 -24.40
CA ILE A 520 1.43 -25.25 -25.27
C ILE A 520 2.70 -25.76 -24.58
N HIS A 521 3.37 -26.70 -25.21
CA HIS A 521 4.59 -27.33 -24.72
C HIS A 521 5.80 -26.64 -25.35
N PHE A 522 6.57 -25.89 -24.58
CA PHE A 522 7.82 -25.25 -24.99
C PHE A 522 8.92 -26.30 -24.95
N ALA A 523 9.36 -26.75 -26.13
CA ALA A 523 10.26 -27.87 -26.23
C ALA A 523 11.47 -27.56 -27.10
N GLU A 524 12.53 -28.34 -26.89
CA GLU A 524 13.74 -28.38 -27.72
C GLU A 524 13.89 -29.77 -28.30
N VAL A 525 13.98 -29.87 -29.64
CA VAL A 525 14.22 -31.13 -30.31
C VAL A 525 15.68 -31.56 -30.15
N GLU A 526 15.90 -32.62 -29.37
CA GLU A 526 17.24 -33.15 -29.11
C GLU A 526 17.68 -34.16 -30.18
N LYS A 527 16.75 -34.93 -30.74
CA LYS A 527 17.03 -35.97 -31.76
C LYS A 527 15.84 -36.18 -32.68
N GLY A 528 16.09 -36.50 -33.94
CA GLY A 528 15.10 -36.89 -34.93
C GLY A 528 14.19 -35.78 -35.39
N SER A 529 13.00 -36.10 -35.85
CA SER A 529 12.01 -35.09 -36.31
C SER A 529 10.61 -35.42 -35.80
N PHE A 530 9.77 -34.41 -35.78
CA PHE A 530 8.36 -34.44 -35.41
C PHE A 530 7.49 -33.86 -36.50
N LYS A 531 6.37 -34.52 -36.82
CA LYS A 531 5.41 -34.06 -37.83
C LYS A 531 4.05 -33.79 -37.23
N LYS A 532 3.32 -32.89 -37.85
CA LYS A 532 1.90 -32.65 -37.58
C LYS A 532 1.13 -33.97 -37.78
N SER A 533 0.12 -34.22 -36.94
CA SER A 533 -0.68 -35.46 -36.88
C SER A 533 0.08 -36.72 -36.47
N GLN A 534 1.34 -36.64 -36.06
CA GLN A 534 2.10 -37.76 -35.56
C GLN A 534 1.66 -38.18 -34.16
N ASN A 535 1.61 -39.47 -33.86
CA ASN A 535 1.44 -39.99 -32.51
C ASN A 535 2.76 -39.93 -31.75
N VAL A 536 2.70 -39.52 -30.51
CA VAL A 536 3.85 -39.36 -29.63
C VAL A 536 3.52 -39.83 -28.22
N LEU A 537 4.54 -40.28 -27.50
CA LEU A 537 4.45 -40.54 -26.07
C LEU A 537 4.92 -39.31 -25.30
N MET A 538 4.05 -38.78 -24.46
CA MET A 538 4.31 -37.65 -23.59
C MET A 538 4.57 -38.12 -22.17
N GLU A 539 5.69 -37.71 -21.57
CA GLU A 539 6.15 -38.14 -20.25
C GLU A 539 6.68 -36.95 -19.45
N ILE A 540 6.11 -36.71 -18.27
CA ILE A 540 6.57 -35.62 -17.38
C ILE A 540 7.77 -36.06 -16.54
N GLU A 541 8.54 -35.09 -16.04
CA GLU A 541 9.58 -35.32 -15.01
C GLU A 541 8.92 -35.62 -13.65
N THR A 542 8.58 -36.85 -13.39
CA THR A 542 7.83 -37.30 -12.21
C THR A 542 8.44 -36.86 -10.89
N ASP A 543 9.78 -36.88 -10.75
CA ASP A 543 10.44 -36.45 -9.50
C ASP A 543 10.33 -34.92 -9.27
N LYS A 544 10.38 -34.14 -10.34
CA LYS A 544 10.13 -32.71 -10.28
C LYS A 544 8.67 -32.42 -9.90
N ARG A 545 7.72 -33.11 -10.57
CA ARG A 545 6.29 -33.02 -10.27
C ARG A 545 5.98 -33.33 -8.79
N LYS A 546 6.57 -34.40 -8.23
CA LYS A 546 6.37 -34.80 -6.82
C LYS A 546 6.77 -33.67 -5.85
N LYS A 547 7.90 -32.99 -6.13
CA LYS A 547 8.34 -31.86 -5.30
C LYS A 547 7.38 -30.67 -5.41
N ILE A 548 6.92 -30.35 -6.62
CA ILE A 548 5.94 -29.27 -6.87
C ILE A 548 4.62 -29.56 -6.16
N VAL A 549 4.08 -30.76 -6.31
CA VAL A 549 2.83 -31.24 -5.69
C VAL A 549 2.90 -31.16 -4.17
N SER A 550 4.04 -31.57 -3.58
CA SER A 550 4.27 -31.46 -2.13
C SER A 550 4.29 -30.00 -1.66
N ASN A 551 5.03 -29.13 -2.36
CA ASN A 551 5.07 -27.70 -2.03
C ASN A 551 3.69 -27.03 -2.22
N HIS A 552 2.94 -27.37 -3.27
CA HIS A 552 1.61 -26.82 -3.51
C HIS A 552 0.63 -27.21 -2.40
N SER A 553 0.62 -28.49 -2.04
CA SER A 553 -0.23 -28.98 -0.96
C SER A 553 0.13 -28.37 0.41
N ALA A 554 1.45 -28.20 0.66
CA ALA A 554 1.93 -27.51 1.85
C ALA A 554 1.52 -26.02 1.89
N THR A 555 1.39 -25.38 0.72
CA THR A 555 0.92 -23.99 0.65
C THR A 555 -0.50 -23.85 1.20
N HIS A 556 -1.42 -24.73 0.85
CA HIS A 556 -2.79 -24.72 1.37
C HIS A 556 -2.85 -24.98 2.89
N LEU A 557 -2.09 -25.94 3.39
CA LEU A 557 -2.00 -26.19 4.83
C LEU A 557 -1.41 -24.97 5.58
N MET A 558 -0.39 -24.34 5.01
CA MET A 558 0.21 -23.13 5.58
C MET A 558 -0.78 -21.96 5.56
N HIS A 559 -1.51 -21.74 4.45
CA HIS A 559 -2.53 -20.68 4.36
C HIS A 559 -3.61 -20.86 5.43
N ALA A 560 -4.14 -22.06 5.58
CA ALA A 560 -5.12 -22.34 6.65
C ALA A 560 -4.54 -22.11 8.05
N SER A 561 -3.28 -22.51 8.30
CA SER A 561 -2.60 -22.27 9.57
C SER A 561 -2.39 -20.79 9.85
N LEU A 562 -1.98 -20.00 8.85
CA LEU A 562 -1.87 -18.54 8.95
C LEU A 562 -3.21 -17.89 9.33
N ARG A 563 -4.31 -18.29 8.70
CA ARG A 563 -5.65 -17.81 9.04
C ARG A 563 -6.10 -18.19 10.44
N ASN A 564 -5.75 -19.39 10.90
CA ASN A 564 -6.09 -19.86 12.26
C ASN A 564 -5.33 -19.08 13.34
N ILE A 565 -4.07 -18.74 13.11
CA ILE A 565 -3.18 -18.11 14.11
C ILE A 565 -3.30 -16.59 14.05
N LEU A 566 -3.26 -16.00 12.86
CA LEU A 566 -3.22 -14.54 12.66
C LEU A 566 -4.61 -13.93 12.50
N GLY A 567 -5.59 -14.71 12.01
CA GLY A 567 -6.96 -14.26 11.80
C GLY A 567 -7.46 -14.32 10.36
N LYS A 568 -8.79 -14.16 10.20
CA LYS A 568 -9.48 -14.29 8.91
C LYS A 568 -9.12 -13.22 7.86
N HIS A 569 -8.43 -12.14 8.26
CA HIS A 569 -7.94 -11.09 7.34
C HIS A 569 -6.76 -11.55 6.46
N VAL A 570 -6.16 -12.70 6.79
CA VAL A 570 -5.11 -13.29 5.95
C VAL A 570 -5.71 -13.79 4.65
N GLU A 571 -5.33 -13.16 3.55
CA GLU A 571 -5.72 -13.51 2.18
C GLU A 571 -4.49 -13.63 1.30
N GLN A 572 -4.53 -14.51 0.34
CA GLN A 572 -3.46 -14.64 -0.66
C GLN A 572 -3.40 -13.37 -1.53
N LYS A 573 -2.21 -12.80 -1.67
CA LYS A 573 -1.89 -11.69 -2.59
C LYS A 573 -0.96 -12.11 -3.72
N GLY A 574 -0.34 -13.27 -3.60
CA GLY A 574 0.49 -13.90 -4.62
C GLY A 574 0.97 -15.27 -4.18
N SER A 575 1.26 -16.13 -5.13
CA SER A 575 1.83 -17.46 -4.89
C SER A 575 2.81 -17.83 -5.98
N LEU A 576 3.86 -18.56 -5.64
CA LEU A 576 4.75 -19.23 -6.58
C LEU A 576 5.16 -20.58 -5.98
N VAL A 577 4.89 -21.64 -6.71
CA VAL A 577 5.20 -23.00 -6.29
C VAL A 577 6.03 -23.67 -7.37
N ASN A 578 7.26 -24.02 -7.02
CA ASN A 578 8.17 -24.77 -7.89
C ASN A 578 8.82 -25.94 -7.15
N GLU A 579 9.71 -26.67 -7.84
CA GLU A 579 10.40 -27.82 -7.26
C GLU A 579 11.39 -27.48 -6.15
N LYS A 580 11.78 -26.20 -5.99
CA LYS A 580 12.79 -25.75 -5.01
C LYS A 580 12.18 -25.17 -3.76
N LYS A 581 11.04 -24.47 -3.89
CA LYS A 581 10.37 -23.78 -2.79
C LYS A 581 8.93 -23.45 -3.12
N LEU A 582 8.18 -23.12 -2.09
CA LEU A 582 6.95 -22.38 -2.21
C LEU A 582 7.17 -20.95 -1.71
N ARG A 583 6.50 -19.99 -2.32
CA ARG A 583 6.43 -18.58 -1.92
C ARG A 583 4.97 -18.19 -1.80
N PHE A 584 4.62 -17.61 -0.69
CA PHE A 584 3.26 -17.18 -0.41
C PHE A 584 3.24 -15.76 0.09
N ASP A 585 2.58 -14.88 -0.63
CA ASP A 585 2.40 -13.49 -0.32
C ASP A 585 0.99 -13.29 0.23
N PHE A 586 0.85 -12.68 1.41
CA PHE A 586 -0.43 -12.60 2.10
C PHE A 586 -0.62 -11.27 2.83
N SER A 587 -1.89 -10.89 3.04
CA SER A 587 -2.25 -9.68 3.75
C SER A 587 -2.00 -9.83 5.25
N HIS A 588 -1.07 -9.04 5.78
CA HIS A 588 -0.82 -8.90 7.23
C HIS A 588 0.07 -7.69 7.51
N ASP A 589 -0.28 -6.91 8.53
CA ASP A 589 0.34 -5.59 8.77
C ASP A 589 1.66 -5.65 9.54
N LYS A 590 1.91 -6.73 10.28
CA LYS A 590 3.04 -6.86 11.21
C LYS A 590 3.97 -8.00 10.80
N ALA A 591 5.26 -7.88 11.14
CA ALA A 591 6.17 -9.01 11.03
C ALA A 591 5.72 -10.15 11.97
N LEU A 592 5.78 -11.38 11.49
CA LEU A 592 5.48 -12.53 12.32
C LEU A 592 6.52 -12.68 13.43
N THR A 593 6.06 -12.96 14.63
CA THR A 593 6.95 -13.29 15.75
C THR A 593 7.54 -14.69 15.55
N LYS A 594 8.71 -14.93 16.15
CA LYS A 594 9.31 -16.28 16.14
C LYS A 594 8.36 -17.36 16.70
N LYS A 595 7.50 -16.98 17.66
CA LYS A 595 6.52 -17.91 18.25
C LYS A 595 5.44 -18.27 17.24
N GLU A 596 4.89 -17.30 16.50
CA GLU A 596 3.89 -17.55 15.47
C GLU A 596 4.47 -18.40 14.32
N ILE A 597 5.68 -18.13 13.86
CA ILE A 597 6.36 -18.94 12.84
C ILE A 597 6.46 -20.40 13.28
N ILE A 598 6.92 -20.66 14.52
CA ILE A 598 7.02 -22.00 15.07
C ILE A 598 5.65 -22.67 15.20
N GLU A 599 4.64 -21.93 15.59
CA GLU A 599 3.28 -22.43 15.77
C GLU A 599 2.65 -22.82 14.42
N ILE A 600 2.86 -22.00 13.35
CA ILE A 600 2.45 -22.29 11.98
C ILE A 600 3.12 -23.57 11.49
N GLU A 601 4.45 -23.69 11.63
CA GLU A 601 5.18 -24.91 11.25
C GLU A 601 4.66 -26.16 11.98
N ASN A 602 4.39 -26.03 13.29
CA ASN A 602 3.91 -27.13 14.11
C ASN A 602 2.51 -27.59 13.69
N GLN A 603 1.57 -26.65 13.42
CA GLN A 603 0.23 -27.00 12.97
C GLN A 603 0.28 -27.70 11.60
N VAL A 604 1.05 -27.18 10.65
CA VAL A 604 1.19 -27.80 9.33
C VAL A 604 1.77 -29.21 9.45
N ASN A 605 2.86 -29.38 10.19
CA ASN A 605 3.49 -30.67 10.39
C ASN A 605 2.63 -31.66 11.21
N GLU A 606 1.75 -31.17 12.08
CA GLU A 606 0.76 -32.01 12.78
C GLU A 606 -0.24 -32.61 11.81
N ILE A 607 -0.79 -31.80 10.89
CA ILE A 607 -1.71 -32.29 9.84
C ILE A 607 -1.01 -33.25 8.89
N ILE A 608 0.25 -32.99 8.53
CA ILE A 608 1.07 -33.92 7.72
C ILE A 608 1.15 -35.28 8.38
N ARG A 609 1.44 -35.34 9.69
CA ARG A 609 1.55 -36.60 10.45
C ARG A 609 0.24 -37.36 10.61
N LYS A 610 -0.93 -36.71 10.48
CA LYS A 610 -2.24 -37.38 10.59
C LYS A 610 -2.59 -38.24 9.40
N ASP A 611 -1.83 -38.19 8.30
CA ASP A 611 -2.02 -38.99 7.09
C ASP A 611 -3.46 -38.93 6.54
N ILE A 612 -3.99 -37.75 6.39
CA ILE A 612 -5.36 -37.51 5.94
C ILE A 612 -5.41 -37.51 4.42
N LYS A 613 -6.34 -38.30 3.83
CA LYS A 613 -6.55 -38.33 2.37
C LYS A 613 -7.01 -36.96 1.87
N THR A 614 -6.48 -36.56 0.73
CA THR A 614 -6.91 -35.35 0.00
C THR A 614 -8.18 -35.68 -0.79
N GLU A 615 -9.20 -34.86 -0.67
CA GLU A 615 -10.44 -34.97 -1.43
C GLU A 615 -10.48 -33.88 -2.48
N VAL A 616 -10.88 -34.27 -3.70
CA VAL A 616 -11.04 -33.34 -4.82
C VAL A 616 -12.34 -33.67 -5.53
N PHE A 617 -13.19 -32.67 -5.73
CA PHE A 617 -14.47 -32.83 -6.43
C PHE A 617 -14.84 -31.55 -7.17
N GLU A 618 -15.74 -31.67 -8.15
CA GLU A 618 -16.31 -30.56 -8.88
C GLU A 618 -17.63 -30.15 -8.24
N SER A 619 -17.91 -28.83 -8.20
CA SER A 619 -19.13 -28.25 -7.64
C SER A 619 -19.49 -26.97 -8.39
N THR A 620 -20.68 -26.43 -8.20
CA THR A 620 -20.97 -25.07 -8.60
C THR A 620 -20.26 -24.07 -7.67
N TYR A 621 -19.98 -22.86 -8.16
CA TYR A 621 -19.32 -21.84 -7.35
C TYR A 621 -20.09 -21.56 -6.04
N ASP A 622 -21.42 -21.41 -6.13
CA ASP A 622 -22.26 -21.09 -4.97
C ASP A 622 -22.28 -22.22 -3.92
N GLU A 623 -22.32 -23.49 -4.36
CA GLU A 623 -22.27 -24.62 -3.44
C GLU A 623 -20.89 -24.75 -2.78
N ALA A 624 -19.82 -24.50 -3.52
CA ALA A 624 -18.48 -24.51 -2.97
C ALA A 624 -18.28 -23.45 -1.88
N ILE A 625 -18.79 -22.23 -2.09
CA ILE A 625 -18.76 -21.16 -1.08
C ILE A 625 -19.61 -21.53 0.14
N LYS A 626 -20.80 -22.14 -0.04
CA LYS A 626 -21.63 -22.63 1.09
C LYS A 626 -20.93 -23.72 1.89
N LEU A 627 -20.08 -24.54 1.27
CA LEU A 627 -19.22 -25.51 1.93
C LEU A 627 -18.01 -24.89 2.65
N GLY A 628 -17.86 -23.56 2.59
CA GLY A 628 -16.76 -22.82 3.22
C GLY A 628 -15.47 -22.78 2.41
N ALA A 629 -15.51 -23.10 1.12
CA ALA A 629 -14.35 -23.02 0.25
C ALA A 629 -13.87 -21.57 0.10
N LEU A 630 -12.57 -21.35 0.26
CA LEU A 630 -11.95 -20.07 0.00
C LEU A 630 -11.74 -19.91 -1.51
N ALA A 631 -12.25 -18.81 -2.06
CA ALA A 631 -12.03 -18.37 -3.43
C ALA A 631 -11.02 -17.22 -3.44
N PHE A 632 -10.11 -17.21 -4.42
CA PHE A 632 -9.12 -16.14 -4.53
C PHE A 632 -9.68 -14.93 -5.27
N PHE A 633 -9.40 -13.75 -4.77
CA PHE A 633 -9.84 -12.48 -5.36
C PHE A 633 -9.12 -12.28 -6.71
N GLY A 634 -9.90 -11.99 -7.77
CA GLY A 634 -9.37 -11.64 -9.09
C GLY A 634 -9.31 -12.79 -10.11
N GLU A 635 -9.58 -14.03 -9.70
CA GLU A 635 -9.75 -15.14 -10.64
C GLU A 635 -11.19 -15.19 -11.18
N LYS A 636 -11.33 -15.34 -12.50
CA LYS A 636 -12.63 -15.58 -13.13
C LYS A 636 -12.93 -17.07 -13.05
N TYR A 637 -13.87 -17.45 -12.20
CA TYR A 637 -14.34 -18.81 -12.07
C TYR A 637 -15.49 -19.06 -13.07
N GLY A 638 -15.51 -20.24 -13.70
CA GLY A 638 -16.64 -20.71 -14.49
C GLY A 638 -17.78 -21.21 -13.61
N ASP A 639 -18.90 -21.63 -14.23
CA ASP A 639 -20.05 -22.20 -13.53
C ASP A 639 -19.70 -23.44 -12.70
N THR A 640 -18.70 -24.20 -13.13
CA THR A 640 -18.15 -25.38 -12.44
C THR A 640 -16.74 -25.09 -11.94
N VAL A 641 -16.51 -25.32 -10.65
CA VAL A 641 -15.25 -25.09 -9.96
C VAL A 641 -14.72 -26.37 -9.32
N ARG A 642 -13.39 -26.51 -9.27
CA ARG A 642 -12.73 -27.63 -8.62
C ARG A 642 -12.42 -27.30 -7.16
N VAL A 643 -13.03 -28.03 -6.23
CA VAL A 643 -12.87 -27.88 -4.79
C VAL A 643 -11.81 -28.86 -4.30
N LEU A 644 -10.83 -28.35 -3.57
CA LEU A 644 -9.80 -29.10 -2.87
C LEU A 644 -10.06 -29.09 -1.36
N LYS A 645 -10.16 -30.27 -0.73
CA LYS A 645 -10.08 -30.45 0.72
C LYS A 645 -8.80 -31.18 1.08
N ILE A 646 -7.94 -30.54 1.88
CA ILE A 646 -6.68 -31.11 2.32
C ILE A 646 -6.54 -31.02 3.83
N GLY A 647 -6.17 -32.13 4.48
CA GLY A 647 -6.18 -32.22 5.92
C GLY A 647 -7.60 -32.34 6.52
N GLY A 648 -8.56 -32.91 5.78
CA GLY A 648 -9.97 -32.92 6.12
C GLY A 648 -10.56 -31.49 6.01
N ASP A 649 -11.24 -31.03 7.07
CA ASP A 649 -11.81 -29.68 7.11
C ASP A 649 -10.77 -28.58 7.51
N PHE A 650 -9.47 -28.93 7.58
CA PHE A 650 -8.43 -27.97 7.94
C PHE A 650 -8.24 -26.91 6.85
N SER A 651 -8.23 -27.29 5.58
CA SER A 651 -8.20 -26.38 4.43
C SER A 651 -9.18 -26.83 3.37
N THR A 652 -10.09 -25.93 2.96
CA THR A 652 -11.03 -26.12 1.85
C THR A 652 -10.90 -24.90 0.94
N GLU A 653 -10.43 -25.10 -0.31
CA GLU A 653 -10.11 -24.00 -1.22
C GLU A 653 -10.47 -24.35 -2.67
N LEU A 654 -10.74 -23.35 -3.51
CA LEU A 654 -10.87 -23.52 -4.95
C LEU A 654 -9.46 -23.59 -5.56
N CYS A 655 -9.10 -24.75 -6.14
CA CYS A 655 -7.76 -24.94 -6.69
C CYS A 655 -7.73 -25.89 -7.88
N GLY A 656 -7.19 -25.40 -9.03
CA GLY A 656 -6.95 -26.21 -10.25
C GLY A 656 -5.60 -26.93 -10.28
N GLY A 657 -4.75 -26.78 -9.26
CA GLY A 657 -3.41 -27.36 -9.22
C GLY A 657 -3.34 -28.86 -8.99
N THR A 658 -2.12 -29.38 -8.98
CA THR A 658 -1.84 -30.79 -8.66
C THR A 658 -1.46 -30.93 -7.19
N HIS A 659 -1.99 -31.95 -6.51
CA HIS A 659 -1.86 -32.16 -5.06
C HIS A 659 -1.50 -33.60 -4.69
N VAL A 660 -0.95 -33.76 -3.47
CA VAL A 660 -0.68 -35.04 -2.86
C VAL A 660 -1.99 -35.84 -2.65
N LYS A 661 -1.94 -37.16 -2.70
CA LYS A 661 -3.09 -38.02 -2.41
C LYS A 661 -3.37 -38.14 -0.91
N SER A 662 -2.34 -37.99 -0.09
CA SER A 662 -2.43 -37.93 1.38
C SER A 662 -1.46 -36.89 1.95
N THR A 663 -1.80 -36.29 3.09
CA THR A 663 -0.96 -35.28 3.74
C THR A 663 0.42 -35.80 4.13
N SER A 664 0.56 -37.11 4.41
CA SER A 664 1.86 -37.72 4.76
C SER A 664 2.89 -37.69 3.62
N GLU A 665 2.45 -37.62 2.34
CA GLU A 665 3.37 -37.52 1.19
C GLU A 665 4.17 -36.20 1.20
N ILE A 666 3.72 -35.17 1.92
CA ILE A 666 4.44 -33.91 2.14
C ILE A 666 5.67 -34.12 3.04
N LYS A 667 5.66 -35.15 3.90
CA LYS A 667 6.71 -35.55 4.85
C LYS A 667 7.04 -34.51 5.91
N LEU A 668 7.72 -33.45 5.53
CA LEU A 668 8.19 -32.38 6.42
C LEU A 668 7.95 -31.02 5.75
N PHE A 669 7.55 -30.02 6.54
CA PHE A 669 7.40 -28.63 6.13
C PHE A 669 8.28 -27.74 7.00
N LYS A 670 9.03 -26.80 6.37
CA LYS A 670 9.85 -25.80 7.06
C LYS A 670 9.74 -24.43 6.40
N ILE A 671 9.53 -23.40 7.22
CA ILE A 671 9.61 -21.99 6.81
C ILE A 671 11.08 -21.58 6.75
N VAL A 672 11.50 -21.02 5.62
CA VAL A 672 12.87 -20.57 5.36
C VAL A 672 13.03 -19.10 5.72
N SER A 673 12.08 -18.27 5.31
CA SER A 673 12.13 -16.82 5.55
C SER A 673 10.73 -16.23 5.65
N GLU A 674 10.64 -15.12 6.37
CA GLU A 674 9.49 -14.23 6.44
C GLU A 674 9.96 -12.79 6.26
N SER A 675 9.32 -12.03 5.36
CA SER A 675 9.73 -10.67 5.03
C SER A 675 8.56 -9.81 4.58
N SER A 676 8.73 -8.49 4.60
CA SER A 676 7.79 -7.55 4.00
C SER A 676 8.09 -7.39 2.51
N ILE A 677 7.04 -7.35 1.68
CA ILE A 677 7.16 -6.98 0.27
C ILE A 677 6.69 -5.56 0.07
N SER A 678 5.56 -5.25 0.67
CA SER A 678 4.96 -3.93 0.65
C SER A 678 4.21 -3.70 1.95
N SER A 679 3.72 -2.50 2.18
CA SER A 679 2.89 -2.23 3.36
C SER A 679 1.62 -3.10 3.32
N GLY A 680 1.35 -3.80 4.42
CA GLY A 680 0.21 -4.70 4.56
C GLY A 680 0.35 -6.03 3.81
N VAL A 681 1.50 -6.33 3.18
CA VAL A 681 1.76 -7.61 2.51
C VAL A 681 3.06 -8.25 3.00
N ARG A 682 2.92 -9.44 3.54
CA ARG A 682 4.03 -10.26 4.02
C ARG A 682 4.29 -11.42 3.07
N ARG A 683 5.55 -11.85 2.99
CA ARG A 683 6.00 -13.00 2.20
C ARG A 683 6.56 -14.07 3.11
N ILE A 684 6.08 -15.30 2.94
CA ILE A 684 6.73 -16.50 3.49
C ILE A 684 7.32 -17.30 2.32
N GLU A 685 8.58 -17.71 2.48
CA GLU A 685 9.20 -18.74 1.67
C GLU A 685 9.37 -19.99 2.53
N ALA A 686 8.98 -21.13 1.99
CA ALA A 686 9.06 -22.41 2.70
C ALA A 686 9.43 -23.55 1.74
N VAL A 687 9.80 -24.66 2.31
CA VAL A 687 10.17 -25.90 1.61
C VAL A 687 9.46 -27.09 2.24
N SER A 688 9.21 -28.12 1.43
CA SER A 688 8.63 -29.38 1.91
C SER A 688 9.41 -30.59 1.40
N ASN A 689 9.02 -31.79 1.86
CA ASN A 689 9.58 -33.07 1.43
C ASN A 689 11.11 -33.16 1.64
N SER A 690 11.84 -33.76 0.69
CA SER A 690 13.29 -33.96 0.76
C SER A 690 14.08 -32.66 0.94
N LEU A 691 13.59 -31.53 0.39
CA LEU A 691 14.25 -30.24 0.56
C LEU A 691 14.19 -29.73 2.00
N ALA A 692 13.09 -30.01 2.71
CA ALA A 692 13.00 -29.68 4.13
C ALA A 692 13.94 -30.55 4.98
N GLU A 693 14.04 -31.84 4.62
CA GLU A 693 14.99 -32.77 5.24
C GLU A 693 16.45 -32.34 5.00
N GLU A 694 16.79 -31.96 3.77
CA GLU A 694 18.11 -31.44 3.39
C GLU A 694 18.47 -30.15 4.16
N LEU A 695 17.51 -29.21 4.27
CA LEU A 695 17.68 -27.97 5.03
C LEU A 695 18.00 -28.26 6.51
N VAL A 696 17.22 -29.15 7.13
CA VAL A 696 17.48 -29.56 8.53
C VAL A 696 18.85 -30.24 8.69
N GLY A 697 19.21 -31.11 7.72
CA GLY A 697 20.52 -31.76 7.66
C GLY A 697 21.67 -30.75 7.58
N LYS A 698 21.54 -29.76 6.71
CA LYS A 698 22.52 -28.68 6.55
C LYS A 698 22.69 -27.86 7.83
N LEU A 699 21.59 -27.40 8.43
CA LEU A 699 21.61 -26.65 9.68
C LEU A 699 22.26 -27.46 10.81
N LYS A 700 21.95 -28.75 10.89
CA LYS A 700 22.59 -29.65 11.87
C LYS A 700 24.10 -29.71 11.69
N ASN A 701 24.58 -29.85 10.44
CA ASN A 701 26.01 -29.89 10.13
C ASN A 701 26.69 -28.55 10.48
N GLU A 702 26.09 -27.42 10.16
CA GLU A 702 26.62 -26.10 10.52
C GLU A 702 26.74 -25.93 12.03
N ILE A 703 25.76 -26.40 12.81
CA ILE A 703 25.80 -26.38 14.28
C ILE A 703 26.93 -27.27 14.80
N ILE A 704 27.13 -28.46 14.23
CA ILE A 704 28.23 -29.37 14.59
C ILE A 704 29.59 -28.72 14.27
N GLU A 705 29.73 -28.05 13.13
CA GLU A 705 30.96 -27.32 12.79
C GLU A 705 31.23 -26.16 13.74
N LEU A 706 30.20 -25.38 14.09
CA LEU A 706 30.30 -24.32 15.11
C LEU A 706 30.72 -24.91 16.46
N SER A 707 30.18 -26.04 16.85
CA SER A 707 30.55 -26.77 18.08
C SER A 707 32.04 -27.12 18.09
N LYS A 708 32.57 -27.69 16.99
CA LYS A 708 33.96 -28.01 16.80
C LYS A 708 34.85 -26.77 16.83
N PHE A 709 34.49 -25.71 16.11
CA PHE A 709 35.22 -24.44 16.06
C PHE A 709 35.34 -23.78 17.44
N LEU A 710 34.26 -23.79 18.21
CA LEU A 710 34.23 -23.23 19.56
C LEU A 710 34.81 -24.16 20.64
N GLY A 711 35.12 -25.41 20.31
CA GLY A 711 35.63 -26.40 21.25
C GLY A 711 34.66 -26.66 22.42
N THR A 712 33.38 -26.87 22.11
CA THR A 712 32.29 -27.05 23.10
C THR A 712 31.21 -27.98 22.56
N GLU A 713 30.40 -28.57 23.42
CA GLU A 713 29.22 -29.33 23.01
C GLU A 713 28.14 -28.42 22.44
N VAL A 714 27.26 -28.98 21.57
CA VAL A 714 26.21 -28.22 20.86
C VAL A 714 25.33 -27.43 21.84
N ASP A 715 24.88 -28.04 22.91
CA ASP A 715 23.99 -27.41 23.91
C ASP A 715 24.67 -26.25 24.66
N ASN A 716 25.98 -26.20 24.66
CA ASN A 716 26.75 -25.18 25.36
C ASN A 716 27.25 -24.04 24.45
N ILE A 717 26.97 -24.07 23.14
CA ILE A 717 27.35 -23.03 22.18
C ILE A 717 26.91 -21.62 22.64
N PRO A 718 25.66 -21.40 23.07
CA PRO A 718 25.19 -20.07 23.48
C PRO A 718 26.00 -19.51 24.67
N ASN A 719 26.32 -20.37 25.65
CA ASN A 719 27.11 -19.99 26.83
C ASN A 719 28.56 -19.65 26.46
N LYS A 720 29.15 -20.42 25.54
CA LYS A 720 30.50 -20.20 25.07
C LYS A 720 30.62 -18.88 24.30
N ILE A 721 29.66 -18.56 23.44
CA ILE A 721 29.62 -17.27 22.72
C ILE A 721 29.50 -16.10 23.71
N LYS A 722 28.63 -16.23 24.73
CA LYS A 722 28.49 -15.23 25.78
C LYS A 722 29.80 -15.01 26.56
N ASP A 723 30.51 -16.10 26.92
CA ASP A 723 31.81 -16.04 27.61
C ASP A 723 32.88 -15.36 26.72
N LEU A 724 32.92 -15.69 25.41
CA LEU A 724 33.84 -15.04 24.45
C LEU A 724 33.53 -13.54 24.35
N GLY A 725 32.27 -13.13 24.30
CA GLY A 725 31.87 -11.72 24.31
C GLY A 725 32.31 -10.96 25.54
N ILE A 726 32.21 -11.59 26.72
CA ILE A 726 32.71 -11.02 27.99
C ILE A 726 34.22 -10.89 27.96
N ARG A 727 34.94 -11.93 27.49
CA ARG A 727 36.41 -11.91 27.39
C ARG A 727 36.87 -10.84 26.42
N LEU A 728 36.21 -10.70 25.26
CA LEU A 728 36.54 -9.67 24.28
C LEU A 728 36.41 -8.26 24.86
N LYS A 729 35.32 -7.99 25.59
CA LYS A 729 35.13 -6.71 26.29
C LYS A 729 36.25 -6.43 27.32
N LYS A 730 36.57 -7.42 28.15
CA LYS A 730 37.72 -7.30 29.10
C LYS A 730 39.05 -7.07 28.41
N PHE A 731 39.24 -7.69 27.25
CA PHE A 731 40.47 -7.50 26.45
C PHE A 731 40.59 -6.08 25.90
N GLN A 732 39.49 -5.55 25.37
CA GLN A 732 39.39 -4.16 24.91
C GLN A 732 39.68 -3.15 26.02
N GLU A 733 39.13 -3.37 27.23
CA GLU A 733 39.38 -2.51 28.38
C GLU A 733 40.84 -2.56 28.83
N ARG A 734 41.46 -3.77 28.81
CA ARG A 734 42.89 -3.91 29.12
C ARG A 734 43.77 -3.23 28.07
N PHE A 735 43.44 -3.40 26.80
CA PHE A 735 44.17 -2.75 25.70
C PHE A 735 44.15 -1.22 25.84
N LYS A 736 43.01 -0.68 26.13
CA LYS A 736 42.83 0.78 26.35
C LYS A 736 43.67 1.28 27.55
N LYS A 737 43.72 0.50 28.63
CA LYS A 737 44.59 0.85 29.78
C LYS A 737 46.06 0.79 29.46
N ILE A 738 46.52 -0.18 28.65
CA ILE A 738 47.89 -0.28 28.23
C ILE A 738 48.26 0.90 27.33
N GLU A 739 47.41 1.24 26.37
CA GLU A 739 47.59 2.39 25.49
C GLU A 739 47.68 3.71 26.28
N GLN A 740 46.79 3.91 27.26
CA GLN A 740 46.84 5.07 28.16
C GLN A 740 48.18 5.15 28.90
N LYS A 741 48.63 4.03 29.48
CA LYS A 741 49.90 3.99 30.22
C LYS A 741 51.14 4.20 29.34
N GLN A 742 51.12 3.71 28.10
CA GLN A 742 52.14 3.99 27.12
C GLN A 742 52.17 5.47 26.72
N ASN A 743 51.00 6.08 26.50
CA ASN A 743 50.89 7.52 26.20
C ASN A 743 51.37 8.38 27.39
N GLU A 744 51.05 8.01 28.64
CA GLU A 744 51.55 8.70 29.83
C GLU A 744 53.08 8.66 29.91
N ASN A 745 53.68 7.48 29.76
CA ASN A 745 55.14 7.31 29.80
C ASN A 745 55.84 8.09 28.67
N LEU A 746 55.24 8.08 27.46
CA LEU A 746 55.78 8.84 26.33
C LEU A 746 55.79 10.36 26.61
N ILE A 747 54.67 10.88 27.10
CA ILE A 747 54.55 12.31 27.40
C ILE A 747 55.48 12.71 28.53
N LEU A 748 55.63 11.91 29.57
CA LEU A 748 56.56 12.18 30.67
C LEU A 748 58.03 12.17 30.23
N SER A 749 58.37 11.37 29.21
CA SER A 749 59.75 11.35 28.66
C SER A 749 60.16 12.69 28.00
N PHE A 750 59.19 13.53 27.65
CA PHE A 750 59.46 14.84 27.08
C PHE A 750 59.87 15.91 28.08
N LYS A 751 60.00 15.55 29.38
CA LYS A 751 60.38 16.50 30.40
C LYS A 751 61.76 17.11 30.16
N GLU A 752 62.68 16.40 29.52
CA GLU A 752 64.02 16.87 29.18
C GLU A 752 64.07 17.71 27.88
N ASP A 753 63.02 17.71 27.09
CA ASP A 753 62.93 18.41 25.81
C ASP A 753 62.45 19.87 25.92
N PHE A 754 62.10 20.33 27.12
CA PHE A 754 61.70 21.72 27.35
C PHE A 754 62.85 22.71 27.13
N LYS A 755 62.62 23.81 26.48
CA LYS A 755 63.54 24.94 26.29
C LYS A 755 62.99 26.12 27.08
N LYS A 756 63.92 26.90 27.70
CA LYS A 756 63.56 28.15 28.34
C LYS A 756 63.47 29.27 27.32
N VAL A 757 62.30 29.93 27.24
CA VAL A 757 62.04 31.11 26.42
C VAL A 757 61.33 32.14 27.32
N ASN A 758 61.90 33.33 27.53
CA ASN A 758 61.30 34.40 28.33
C ASN A 758 60.69 33.95 29.69
N GLU A 759 61.53 33.21 30.49
CA GLU A 759 61.14 32.58 31.78
C GLU A 759 60.05 31.47 31.72
N MET A 760 59.65 31.08 30.54
CA MET A 760 58.68 29.99 30.30
C MET A 760 59.43 28.72 29.90
N ASN A 761 58.89 27.56 30.29
CA ASN A 761 59.30 26.25 29.79
C ASN A 761 58.46 25.91 28.56
N VAL A 762 59.05 25.89 27.38
CA VAL A 762 58.37 25.68 26.07
C VAL A 762 58.71 24.32 25.51
N LEU A 763 57.73 23.52 25.14
CA LEU A 763 57.85 22.27 24.43
C LEU A 763 57.04 22.34 23.12
N VAL A 764 57.71 22.37 21.97
CA VAL A 764 57.05 22.27 20.65
C VAL A 764 57.61 21.04 19.94
N LYS A 765 56.77 20.03 19.74
CA LYS A 765 57.24 18.72 19.24
C LYS A 765 56.24 18.05 18.29
N ARG A 766 56.76 17.32 17.30
CA ARG A 766 56.00 16.45 16.40
C ARG A 766 55.85 15.05 17.00
N ILE A 767 54.62 14.47 16.95
CA ILE A 767 54.35 13.13 17.41
C ILE A 767 53.31 12.47 16.47
N ASP A 768 53.80 11.57 15.65
CA ASP A 768 52.94 10.84 14.68
C ASP A 768 52.42 9.53 15.25
N GLY A 769 51.30 9.05 14.72
CA GLY A 769 50.72 7.74 15.07
C GLY A 769 49.85 7.73 16.33
N ILE A 770 49.69 8.84 17.04
CA ILE A 770 48.92 8.94 18.29
C ILE A 770 47.76 9.92 18.10
N ASN A 771 46.58 9.53 18.60
CA ASN A 771 45.46 10.45 18.69
C ASN A 771 45.72 11.50 19.77
N LEU A 772 46.13 12.67 19.39
CA LEU A 772 46.50 13.72 20.33
C LEU A 772 45.37 14.16 21.26
N SER A 773 44.09 13.93 20.90
CA SER A 773 42.95 14.25 21.78
C SER A 773 42.94 13.40 23.08
N THR A 774 43.59 12.25 23.08
CA THR A 774 43.70 11.37 24.25
C THR A 774 44.76 11.79 25.24
N LEU A 775 45.60 12.75 24.88
CA LEU A 775 46.79 13.14 25.65
C LEU A 775 46.56 14.23 26.69
N ARG A 776 45.29 14.72 26.84
CA ARG A 776 45.00 15.83 27.76
C ARG A 776 45.46 15.55 29.21
N GLY A 777 45.07 14.37 29.78
CA GLY A 777 45.47 13.98 31.13
C GLY A 777 47.00 13.89 31.32
N PRO A 778 47.71 13.15 30.45
CA PRO A 778 49.18 13.11 30.45
C PRO A 778 49.85 14.48 30.32
N LEU A 779 49.33 15.37 29.50
CA LEU A 779 49.87 16.74 29.33
C LEU A 779 49.63 17.60 30.56
N ASP A 780 48.49 17.46 31.22
CA ASP A 780 48.24 18.16 32.50
C ASP A 780 49.24 17.71 33.58
N SER A 781 49.57 16.41 33.63
CA SER A 781 50.57 15.86 34.54
C SER A 781 51.97 16.41 34.23
N LEU A 782 52.40 16.45 32.95
CA LEU A 782 53.68 16.98 32.51
C LEU A 782 53.78 18.48 32.83
N LYS A 783 52.78 19.27 32.48
CA LYS A 783 52.66 20.70 32.74
C LYS A 783 52.80 21.05 34.24
N ASN A 784 52.05 20.32 35.09
CA ASN A 784 52.09 20.52 36.55
C ASN A 784 53.48 20.17 37.16
N SER A 785 54.21 19.20 36.59
CA SER A 785 55.53 18.79 37.05
C SER A 785 56.65 19.74 36.60
N THR A 786 56.42 20.54 35.55
CA THR A 786 57.43 21.42 34.94
C THR A 786 57.27 22.86 35.40
N GLY A 787 56.04 23.31 35.69
CA GLY A 787 55.70 24.72 36.07
C GLY A 787 55.97 25.70 34.92
N ARG A 788 55.22 26.81 34.88
CA ARG A 788 55.30 27.86 33.83
C ARG A 788 55.53 27.25 32.41
N ALA A 789 54.69 26.27 32.06
CA ALA A 789 54.90 25.45 30.86
C ALA A 789 53.93 25.76 29.72
N VAL A 790 54.42 25.83 28.51
CA VAL A 790 53.63 25.87 27.26
C VAL A 790 54.02 24.64 26.44
N ILE A 791 53.06 23.82 26.11
CA ILE A 791 53.25 22.60 25.36
C ILE A 791 52.43 22.66 24.06
N VAL A 792 53.10 22.53 22.91
CA VAL A 792 52.46 22.39 21.60
C VAL A 792 52.90 21.08 20.96
N LEU A 793 51.94 20.20 20.71
CA LEU A 793 52.17 18.94 20.01
C LEU A 793 51.37 18.92 18.73
N SER A 794 52.01 18.51 17.63
CA SER A 794 51.33 18.27 16.37
C SER A 794 51.80 16.95 15.76
N GLY A 795 50.95 16.27 15.04
CA GLY A 795 51.30 14.99 14.42
C GLY A 795 50.23 14.45 13.50
N GLU A 796 50.55 13.42 12.75
CA GLU A 796 49.68 12.69 11.87
C GLU A 796 49.00 11.52 12.61
N PHE A 797 47.66 11.43 12.51
CA PHE A 797 46.89 10.30 12.95
C PHE A 797 45.77 9.99 11.93
N GLN A 798 45.71 8.75 11.45
CA GLN A 798 44.74 8.31 10.41
C GLN A 798 44.76 9.23 9.16
N SER A 799 45.94 9.56 8.66
CA SER A 799 46.18 10.40 7.47
C SER A 799 45.66 11.84 7.60
N LYS A 800 45.47 12.33 8.82
CA LYS A 800 45.06 13.72 9.10
C LYS A 800 46.01 14.34 10.13
N ALA A 801 46.33 15.63 9.93
CA ALA A 801 47.09 16.38 10.93
C ALA A 801 46.20 16.74 12.12
N MET A 802 46.80 16.65 13.31
CA MET A 802 46.21 17.11 14.57
C MET A 802 47.22 18.01 15.28
N ILE A 803 46.74 19.03 16.00
CA ILE A 803 47.56 19.91 16.84
C ILE A 803 46.83 20.19 18.16
N ILE A 804 47.59 20.20 19.24
CA ILE A 804 47.11 20.60 20.58
C ILE A 804 48.04 21.62 21.18
N ALA A 805 47.49 22.53 21.97
CA ALA A 805 48.22 23.48 22.80
C ALA A 805 47.73 23.37 24.25
N SER A 806 48.68 23.28 25.19
CA SER A 806 48.37 23.19 26.62
C SER A 806 49.27 24.14 27.41
N ILE A 807 48.68 25.00 28.24
CA ILE A 807 49.36 26.08 28.93
C ILE A 807 49.11 25.97 30.43
N SER A 808 50.13 26.22 31.25
CA SER A 808 49.99 26.22 32.70
C SER A 808 49.21 27.43 33.18
N LYS A 809 48.49 27.27 34.30
CA LYS A 809 47.55 28.30 34.82
C LYS A 809 48.20 29.64 35.12
N ASP A 810 49.42 29.62 35.54
CA ASP A 810 50.27 30.78 35.88
C ASP A 810 50.81 31.57 34.68
N LEU A 811 50.50 31.13 33.46
CA LEU A 811 50.79 31.81 32.21
C LEU A 811 49.54 32.28 31.44
N LEU A 812 48.37 32.13 31.97
CA LEU A 812 47.14 32.44 31.26
C LEU A 812 46.91 33.94 31.05
N ASP A 813 47.49 34.77 31.90
CA ASP A 813 47.51 36.25 31.74
C ASP A 813 48.44 36.70 30.62
N GLU A 814 49.42 35.85 30.24
CA GLU A 814 50.45 36.16 29.24
C GLU A 814 50.14 35.49 27.89
N ILE A 815 49.63 34.25 27.92
CA ILE A 815 49.41 33.42 26.70
C ILE A 815 48.07 32.71 26.82
N ASP A 816 47.28 32.72 25.72
CA ASP A 816 46.01 32.01 25.56
C ASP A 816 46.20 30.86 24.52
N ALA A 817 45.92 29.61 24.91
CA ALA A 817 46.01 28.43 24.04
C ALA A 817 45.13 28.53 22.76
N ARG A 818 44.00 29.23 22.82
CA ARG A 818 43.15 29.49 21.67
C ARG A 818 43.82 30.35 20.61
N ASN A 819 44.50 31.41 21.05
CA ASN A 819 45.20 32.34 20.17
C ASN A 819 46.41 31.69 19.54
N LEU A 820 47.22 30.96 20.31
CA LEU A 820 48.33 30.16 19.82
C LEU A 820 47.88 29.11 18.82
N LEU A 821 46.82 28.38 19.12
CA LEU A 821 46.27 27.37 18.23
C LEU A 821 45.68 27.96 16.95
N LYS A 822 45.07 29.14 17.00
CA LYS A 822 44.39 29.77 15.85
C LYS A 822 45.35 30.07 14.70
N SER A 823 46.58 30.55 14.95
CA SER A 823 47.60 30.75 13.94
C SER A 823 48.11 29.44 13.34
N CYS A 824 48.41 28.48 14.20
CA CYS A 824 48.90 27.16 13.78
C CYS A 824 47.83 26.34 13.02
N SER A 825 46.57 26.33 13.46
CA SER A 825 45.50 25.56 12.84
C SER A 825 45.10 26.08 11.46
N LYS A 826 45.26 27.39 11.23
CA LYS A 826 45.05 28.01 9.91
C LYS A 826 46.09 27.53 8.88
N LEU A 827 47.33 27.37 9.29
CA LEU A 827 48.39 26.81 8.43
C LEU A 827 48.16 25.33 8.11
N LEU A 828 47.62 24.57 9.08
CA LEU A 828 47.33 23.15 8.90
C LEU A 828 46.06 22.90 8.11
N ASP A 829 45.21 23.89 7.81
CA ASP A 829 43.85 23.75 7.32
C ASP A 829 42.99 22.91 8.29
N ALA A 830 43.28 22.97 9.59
CA ALA A 830 42.61 22.20 10.63
C ALA A 830 41.50 23.03 11.32
N LYS A 831 40.44 22.35 11.75
CA LYS A 831 39.35 22.97 12.51
C LYS A 831 39.41 22.52 13.97
N GLY A 832 39.17 23.43 14.88
CA GLY A 832 39.17 23.12 16.29
C GLY A 832 38.84 24.30 17.19
N GLY A 833 39.06 24.13 18.50
CA GLY A 833 38.83 25.14 19.50
C GLY A 833 39.23 24.62 20.89
N GLY A 834 38.89 25.34 21.93
CA GLY A 834 39.26 24.97 23.28
C GLY A 834 38.99 26.04 24.32
N LYS A 835 39.69 25.92 25.45
CA LYS A 835 39.73 26.90 26.55
C LYS A 835 41.10 27.56 26.55
N GLU A 836 41.24 28.57 27.39
CA GLU A 836 42.51 29.36 27.54
C GLU A 836 43.70 28.50 27.94
N ASP A 837 43.46 27.46 28.71
CA ASP A 837 44.49 26.53 29.21
C ASP A 837 44.75 25.30 28.32
N PHE A 838 43.82 25.00 27.41
CA PHE A 838 43.92 23.85 26.52
C PHE A 838 43.07 24.00 25.24
N ALA A 839 43.68 23.93 24.10
CA ALA A 839 42.99 23.97 22.81
C ALA A 839 43.50 22.90 21.85
N GLN A 840 42.66 22.41 20.95
CA GLN A 840 43.02 21.38 19.98
C GLN A 840 42.33 21.61 18.63
N ALA A 841 42.99 21.20 17.55
CA ALA A 841 42.42 21.20 16.19
C ALA A 841 42.84 19.93 15.43
N GLY A 842 41.99 19.49 14.49
CA GLY A 842 42.21 18.28 13.72
C GLY A 842 41.62 18.35 12.33
N GLY A 843 41.91 17.35 11.50
CA GLY A 843 41.43 17.26 10.12
C GLY A 843 42.32 17.96 9.09
N GLY A 844 43.48 18.49 9.52
CA GLY A 844 44.40 19.25 8.66
C GLY A 844 45.29 18.40 7.74
N ASP A 845 46.11 19.10 6.91
CA ASP A 845 47.05 18.50 5.98
C ASP A 845 48.33 18.03 6.69
N PRO A 846 48.67 16.75 6.72
CA PRO A 846 49.89 16.25 7.37
C PRO A 846 51.20 16.86 6.83
N LYS A 847 51.24 17.28 5.59
CA LYS A 847 52.43 17.89 4.96
C LYS A 847 52.77 19.26 5.56
N LYS A 848 51.84 19.89 6.26
CA LYS A 848 52.00 21.23 6.84
C LYS A 848 52.31 21.22 8.35
N ILE A 849 52.46 20.03 8.95
CA ILE A 849 52.74 19.89 10.40
C ILE A 849 53.98 20.68 10.83
N ASP A 850 55.11 20.55 10.10
CA ASP A 850 56.34 21.23 10.46
C ASP A 850 56.27 22.77 10.31
N LEU A 851 55.45 23.26 9.36
CA LEU A 851 55.13 24.68 9.23
C LEU A 851 54.34 25.22 10.44
N ALA A 852 53.37 24.46 10.90
CA ALA A 852 52.55 24.83 12.05
C ALA A 852 53.37 24.81 13.35
N LEU A 853 54.28 23.85 13.51
CA LEU A 853 55.20 23.81 14.67
C LEU A 853 56.20 24.98 14.63
N THR A 854 56.67 25.37 13.45
CA THR A 854 57.53 26.56 13.26
C THR A 854 56.77 27.82 13.66
N GLU A 855 55.50 27.98 13.26
CA GLU A 855 54.66 29.08 13.64
C GLU A 855 54.41 29.14 15.15
N ALA A 856 54.21 27.98 15.79
CA ALA A 856 54.09 27.88 17.23
C ALA A 856 55.34 28.40 17.96
N ASN A 857 56.56 28.03 17.46
CA ASN A 857 57.79 28.57 17.99
C ASN A 857 57.93 30.08 17.78
N ASN A 858 57.56 30.63 16.61
CA ASN A 858 57.58 32.05 16.31
C ASN A 858 56.66 32.87 17.21
N PHE A 859 55.47 32.27 17.52
CA PHE A 859 54.48 32.91 18.42
C PHE A 859 54.98 33.00 19.86
N LEU A 860 55.82 32.07 20.29
CA LEU A 860 56.29 31.95 21.68
C LEU A 860 57.66 32.65 21.93
N ASN A 861 58.41 32.99 20.88
CA ASN A 861 59.62 33.80 20.95
C ASN A 861 59.26 35.31 20.91
#